data_86592f1aeec39cff796255b3cacaf4db
#
_entry.id   86592f1aeec39cff796255b3cacaf4db
#
_cell.length_a   1.000
_cell.length_b   1.000
_cell.length_c   1.000
_cell.angle_alpha   90.00
_cell.angle_beta   90.00
_cell.angle_gamma   90.00
#
_symmetry.space_group_name_H-M   'P 1'
#
loop_
_entity.id
_entity.type
_entity.pdbx_description
1 polymer ?
#
loop_
_entity_poly.entity_id
_entity_poly.type
_entity_poly.pdbx_seq_one_letter_code
_entity_poly.pdbx_strand_id
1 'polypeptide(L)'
;MLTNLPPLLQLNDTVLDTVQQALRRGDEEIQLEPRVFDVLCYLLAHRERYVSLQELHEQVWAGRVVSDTAVRRTISKLRAQLQDTNLEQPLFIRSGMKRGYQWLVEPVALTESAQQASTAELPEEARSVRPVNHRFAISTETERPAAPNNNSGRTLFPVAHRRWLFGSSLVVMFLLLLWVYINQSNKNEPAFGPLTMPYEVLLDIPGLKTSLAINPDGQWISFIGALEGTKGLFLQHTETRRLLKVELTASGVYSADFVQQGDAILYSATDLDRSGLYLQNIGDLNVPAKKLDLENFLFPGAFLDLGNNQVLISAQPERTAPHTYYIYDLEQQSWQPFSFSPEASSFDAGARLSPNGKQIALLRLSRLSSVTMILVFDVQSKELVQQIPLGGDVGFLEWQDDNHLVLPNRSGEPIIYRVDLTSQAIEELTTTMPWWQLMRSRNNQWFGISFPTNRSARFFQAPVLLEQAPERLFNLPETAEELALSHTAGWYFLVEQQPDDWTLAHFDGRTGERVELFKTQERLRFIQAHPSLPLVMLGVQGRLALLNTDSGALQFVTTAQQQVAFNSSYLSQEALYYAEERSGRWQVTHYDLASGQQSAVVGYRFLAPWQQQYLAMDADGQFWLLSAELEPMQQLSLTLPVNLVPVRVQLDADQLIAVTMRADMGFDLHRLDLKTQQAISQALPQDSLFGLRYLNVLDGTLVYRDAPLDNSKVVRFKGLPF
;
A
#
# COMPACT_ATOMS: atom_id res chain seq x y z
N MET A 1 -15.40 5.22 -14.88
CA MET A 1 -16.04 4.91 -16.19
C MET A 1 -16.93 3.66 -16.16
N LEU A 2 -17.24 3.08 -15.00
CA LEU A 2 -18.06 1.86 -14.86
C LEU A 2 -19.51 2.13 -14.41
N THR A 3 -19.96 3.38 -14.40
CA THR A 3 -21.16 3.85 -13.70
C THR A 3 -22.46 3.89 -14.52
N ASN A 4 -22.51 3.32 -15.71
CA ASN A 4 -23.73 3.37 -16.55
C ASN A 4 -24.26 2.01 -17.01
N LEU A 5 -23.88 0.90 -16.39
CA LEU A 5 -24.50 -0.38 -16.68
C LEU A 5 -25.76 -0.57 -15.83
N PRO A 6 -26.88 -1.06 -16.40
CA PRO A 6 -28.07 -1.39 -15.64
C PRO A 6 -27.79 -2.42 -14.53
N PRO A 7 -28.56 -2.44 -13.44
CA PRO A 7 -28.38 -3.38 -12.33
C PRO A 7 -28.38 -4.84 -12.75
N LEU A 8 -29.24 -5.21 -13.72
CA LEU A 8 -29.34 -6.57 -14.26
C LEU A 8 -29.24 -6.54 -15.78
N LEU A 9 -28.35 -7.36 -16.32
CA LEU A 9 -28.11 -7.50 -17.75
C LEU A 9 -28.24 -8.98 -18.18
N GLN A 10 -29.09 -9.25 -19.15
CA GLN A 10 -29.15 -10.55 -19.82
C GLN A 10 -28.05 -10.65 -20.86
N LEU A 11 -27.22 -11.68 -20.75
CA LEU A 11 -26.09 -12.03 -21.62
C LEU A 11 -26.32 -13.45 -22.15
N ASN A 12 -27.09 -13.62 -23.23
CA ASN A 12 -27.60 -14.90 -23.71
C ASN A 12 -28.40 -15.64 -22.62
N ASP A 13 -27.91 -16.80 -22.19
CA ASP A 13 -28.50 -17.65 -21.14
C ASP A 13 -28.06 -17.27 -19.69
N THR A 14 -27.23 -16.27 -19.57
CA THR A 14 -26.64 -15.86 -18.30
C THR A 14 -27.08 -14.44 -17.94
N VAL A 15 -27.44 -14.19 -16.70
CA VAL A 15 -27.76 -12.84 -16.17
C VAL A 15 -26.58 -12.34 -15.38
N LEU A 16 -26.10 -11.15 -15.71
CA LEU A 16 -25.13 -10.41 -14.93
C LEU A 16 -25.85 -9.49 -13.96
N ASP A 17 -25.65 -9.71 -12.67
CA ASP A 17 -26.01 -8.78 -11.60
C ASP A 17 -24.81 -7.85 -11.35
N THR A 18 -24.94 -6.59 -11.78
CA THR A 18 -23.85 -5.62 -11.66
C THR A 18 -23.70 -5.06 -10.24
N VAL A 19 -24.72 -5.18 -9.42
CA VAL A 19 -24.73 -4.74 -8.02
C VAL A 19 -24.05 -5.79 -7.15
N GLN A 20 -24.44 -7.07 -7.31
CA GLN A 20 -23.86 -8.18 -6.57
C GLN A 20 -22.56 -8.71 -7.19
N GLN A 21 -22.18 -8.23 -8.38
CA GLN A 21 -21.02 -8.70 -9.14
C GLN A 21 -21.07 -10.22 -9.40
N ALA A 22 -22.23 -10.74 -9.70
CA ALA A 22 -22.48 -12.16 -9.86
C ALA A 22 -23.06 -12.49 -11.24
N LEU A 23 -22.76 -13.70 -11.73
CA LEU A 23 -23.42 -14.30 -12.90
C LEU A 23 -24.43 -15.32 -12.42
N ARG A 24 -25.65 -15.26 -12.96
CA ARG A 24 -26.70 -16.25 -12.69
C ARG A 24 -27.05 -17.01 -13.97
N ARG A 25 -27.04 -18.33 -13.87
CA ARG A 25 -27.43 -19.22 -14.96
C ARG A 25 -28.36 -20.33 -14.42
N GLY A 26 -29.66 -20.22 -14.70
CA GLY A 26 -30.67 -21.06 -14.03
C GLY A 26 -30.61 -20.87 -12.52
N ASP A 27 -30.43 -21.96 -11.78
CA ASP A 27 -30.32 -21.94 -10.30
C ASP A 27 -28.87 -21.76 -9.79
N GLU A 28 -27.90 -21.66 -10.69
CA GLU A 28 -26.50 -21.48 -10.33
C GLU A 28 -26.14 -19.99 -10.27
N GLU A 29 -25.59 -19.56 -9.13
CA GLU A 29 -25.03 -18.21 -8.94
C GLU A 29 -23.52 -18.29 -8.76
N ILE A 30 -22.78 -17.58 -9.59
CA ILE A 30 -21.31 -17.54 -9.62
C ILE A 30 -20.86 -16.15 -9.25
N GLN A 31 -20.24 -16.00 -8.08
CA GLN A 31 -19.64 -14.74 -7.66
C GLN A 31 -18.39 -14.44 -8.50
N LEU A 32 -18.32 -13.25 -9.08
CA LEU A 32 -17.16 -12.82 -9.86
C LEU A 32 -16.10 -12.21 -8.96
N GLU A 33 -14.85 -12.61 -9.19
CA GLU A 33 -13.73 -11.88 -8.57
C GLU A 33 -13.71 -10.41 -9.05
N PRO A 34 -13.37 -9.44 -8.21
CA PRO A 34 -13.45 -8.01 -8.56
C PRO A 34 -12.76 -7.67 -9.88
N ARG A 35 -11.56 -8.21 -10.14
CA ARG A 35 -10.84 -7.96 -11.40
C ARG A 35 -11.45 -8.64 -12.61
N VAL A 36 -12.07 -9.78 -12.42
CA VAL A 36 -12.83 -10.48 -13.48
C VAL A 36 -14.07 -9.67 -13.83
N PHE A 37 -14.75 -9.14 -12.83
CA PHE A 37 -15.90 -8.25 -13.00
C PHE A 37 -15.51 -6.94 -13.69
N ASP A 38 -14.41 -6.27 -13.26
CA ASP A 38 -13.91 -5.05 -13.90
C ASP A 38 -13.60 -5.25 -15.39
N VAL A 39 -12.95 -6.37 -15.73
CA VAL A 39 -12.67 -6.73 -17.13
C VAL A 39 -13.95 -6.97 -17.90
N LEU A 40 -14.92 -7.69 -17.33
CA LEU A 40 -16.22 -7.93 -17.94
C LEU A 40 -16.94 -6.61 -18.24
N CYS A 41 -17.07 -5.73 -17.26
CA CYS A 41 -17.71 -4.42 -17.42
C CYS A 41 -16.99 -3.56 -18.46
N TYR A 42 -15.67 -3.59 -18.49
CA TYR A 42 -14.88 -2.83 -19.46
C TYR A 42 -15.09 -3.35 -20.88
N LEU A 43 -15.11 -4.66 -21.09
CA LEU A 43 -15.38 -5.28 -22.39
C LEU A 43 -16.83 -5.03 -22.85
N LEU A 44 -17.81 -5.07 -21.94
CA LEU A 44 -19.21 -4.73 -22.22
C LEU A 44 -19.37 -3.27 -22.66
N ALA A 45 -18.70 -2.35 -22.00
CA ALA A 45 -18.74 -0.92 -22.33
C ALA A 45 -18.08 -0.60 -23.69
N HIS A 46 -17.17 -1.46 -24.17
CA HIS A 46 -16.40 -1.25 -25.41
C HIS A 46 -16.64 -2.37 -26.43
N ARG A 47 -17.81 -3.02 -26.39
CA ARG A 47 -18.15 -4.19 -27.20
C ARG A 47 -18.05 -3.96 -28.72
N GLU A 48 -18.19 -2.72 -29.17
CA GLU A 48 -18.14 -2.33 -30.58
C GLU A 48 -16.75 -2.50 -31.24
N ARG A 49 -15.71 -2.71 -30.43
CA ARG A 49 -14.33 -2.76 -30.89
C ARG A 49 -13.47 -3.76 -30.14
N TYR A 50 -12.29 -4.01 -30.65
CA TYR A 50 -11.25 -4.71 -29.88
C TYR A 50 -10.67 -3.81 -28.81
N VAL A 51 -10.49 -4.33 -27.61
CA VAL A 51 -9.79 -3.73 -26.48
C VAL A 51 -8.41 -4.36 -26.42
N SER A 52 -7.37 -3.55 -26.52
CA SER A 52 -5.99 -4.05 -26.51
C SER A 52 -5.56 -4.49 -25.09
N LEU A 53 -4.50 -5.31 -25.03
CA LEU A 53 -3.93 -5.74 -23.75
C LEU A 53 -3.41 -4.53 -22.95
N GLN A 54 -2.74 -3.60 -23.64
CA GLN A 54 -2.25 -2.36 -23.05
C GLN A 54 -3.39 -1.50 -22.50
N GLU A 55 -4.48 -1.37 -23.23
CA GLU A 55 -5.66 -0.63 -22.79
C GLU A 55 -6.30 -1.27 -21.55
N LEU A 56 -6.38 -2.60 -21.48
CA LEU A 56 -6.81 -3.28 -20.25
C LEU A 56 -5.88 -2.96 -19.08
N HIS A 57 -4.57 -3.00 -19.27
CA HIS A 57 -3.59 -2.58 -18.25
C HIS A 57 -3.86 -1.16 -17.74
N GLU A 58 -4.04 -0.21 -18.65
CA GLU A 58 -4.21 1.19 -18.32
C GLU A 58 -5.56 1.48 -17.65
N GLN A 59 -6.64 0.81 -18.08
CA GLN A 59 -8.00 1.17 -17.69
C GLN A 59 -8.57 0.29 -16.57
N VAL A 60 -8.22 -1.00 -16.54
CA VAL A 60 -8.74 -1.94 -15.54
C VAL A 60 -7.78 -2.06 -14.37
N TRP A 61 -6.47 -2.05 -14.62
CA TRP A 61 -5.46 -2.08 -13.54
C TRP A 61 -4.95 -0.70 -13.13
N ALA A 62 -5.38 0.37 -13.82
CA ALA A 62 -5.21 1.78 -13.43
C ALA A 62 -3.80 2.12 -12.89
N GLY A 63 -2.75 1.85 -13.69
CA GLY A 63 -1.37 2.17 -13.32
C GLY A 63 -0.69 1.19 -12.37
N ARG A 64 -1.35 0.10 -11.96
CA ARG A 64 -0.66 -1.02 -11.29
C ARG A 64 0.14 -1.77 -12.34
N VAL A 65 1.43 -1.96 -12.08
CA VAL A 65 2.29 -2.78 -12.95
C VAL A 65 1.89 -4.24 -12.76
N VAL A 66 1.09 -4.76 -13.69
CA VAL A 66 0.76 -6.19 -13.77
C VAL A 66 1.33 -6.75 -15.06
N SER A 67 1.76 -8.00 -15.05
CA SER A 67 2.28 -8.64 -16.25
C SER A 67 1.15 -8.93 -17.26
N ASP A 68 1.49 -8.97 -18.55
CA ASP A 68 0.58 -9.44 -19.60
C ASP A 68 -0.06 -10.80 -19.26
N THR A 69 0.65 -11.64 -18.55
CA THR A 69 0.19 -12.95 -18.10
C THR A 69 -0.94 -12.81 -17.07
N ALA A 70 -0.89 -11.83 -16.16
CA ALA A 70 -1.96 -11.61 -15.20
C ALA A 70 -3.25 -11.15 -15.89
N VAL A 71 -3.18 -10.24 -16.87
CA VAL A 71 -4.34 -9.84 -17.67
C VAL A 71 -4.93 -11.02 -18.44
N ARG A 72 -4.07 -11.83 -19.06
CA ARG A 72 -4.50 -13.04 -19.80
C ARG A 72 -5.16 -14.07 -18.88
N ARG A 73 -4.62 -14.26 -17.66
CA ARG A 73 -5.25 -15.13 -16.64
C ARG A 73 -6.63 -14.65 -16.25
N THR A 74 -6.81 -13.34 -16.06
CA THR A 74 -8.12 -12.76 -15.72
C THR A 74 -9.14 -12.99 -16.86
N ILE A 75 -8.74 -12.82 -18.13
CA ILE A 75 -9.59 -13.15 -19.28
C ILE A 75 -9.91 -14.66 -19.32
N SER A 76 -8.94 -15.53 -19.02
CA SER A 76 -9.17 -16.99 -18.97
C SER A 76 -10.14 -17.36 -17.86
N LYS A 77 -10.04 -16.74 -16.67
CA LYS A 77 -11.00 -16.93 -15.58
C LYS A 77 -12.40 -16.47 -15.98
N LEU A 78 -12.52 -15.28 -16.59
CA LEU A 78 -13.79 -14.76 -17.09
C LEU A 78 -14.44 -15.72 -18.09
N ARG A 79 -13.67 -16.23 -19.03
CA ARG A 79 -14.17 -17.25 -19.99
C ARG A 79 -14.63 -18.53 -19.31
N ALA A 80 -13.87 -19.01 -18.34
CA ALA A 80 -14.26 -20.20 -17.58
C ALA A 80 -15.60 -20.01 -16.85
N GLN A 81 -15.80 -18.85 -16.22
CA GLN A 81 -17.06 -18.53 -15.52
C GLN A 81 -18.24 -18.32 -16.48
N LEU A 82 -17.98 -17.79 -17.69
CA LEU A 82 -18.95 -17.68 -18.77
C LEU A 82 -19.16 -18.99 -19.54
N GLN A 83 -18.40 -20.06 -19.24
CA GLN A 83 -18.32 -21.31 -19.97
C GLN A 83 -17.95 -21.13 -21.47
N ASP A 84 -17.22 -20.06 -21.79
CA ASP A 84 -16.74 -19.69 -23.13
C ASP A 84 -15.37 -20.34 -23.41
N THR A 85 -15.35 -21.68 -23.40
CA THR A 85 -14.12 -22.47 -23.49
C THR A 85 -13.64 -22.74 -24.91
N ASN A 86 -14.52 -22.61 -25.93
CA ASN A 86 -14.16 -22.86 -27.32
C ASN A 86 -13.53 -21.62 -27.97
N LEU A 87 -12.20 -21.61 -28.09
CA LEU A 87 -11.46 -20.49 -28.67
C LEU A 87 -11.61 -20.31 -30.17
N GLU A 88 -12.03 -21.36 -30.91
CA GLU A 88 -12.26 -21.30 -32.36
C GLU A 88 -13.64 -20.72 -32.70
N GLN A 89 -14.61 -20.95 -31.80
CA GLN A 89 -15.98 -20.43 -31.91
C GLN A 89 -16.40 -19.82 -30.56
N PRO A 90 -15.83 -18.67 -30.17
CA PRO A 90 -16.12 -18.06 -28.88
C PRO A 90 -17.55 -17.53 -28.84
N LEU A 91 -18.24 -17.77 -27.72
CA LEU A 91 -19.61 -17.31 -27.48
C LEU A 91 -19.65 -15.86 -26.98
N PHE A 92 -18.75 -15.49 -26.08
CA PHE A 92 -18.75 -14.19 -25.41
C PHE A 92 -17.52 -13.33 -25.72
N ILE A 93 -16.31 -13.90 -25.77
CA ILE A 93 -15.08 -13.13 -25.91
C ILE A 93 -14.27 -13.66 -27.10
N ARG A 94 -14.08 -12.81 -28.12
CA ARG A 94 -13.20 -13.10 -29.27
C ARG A 94 -11.80 -12.56 -29.00
N SER A 95 -10.77 -13.38 -29.28
CA SER A 95 -9.37 -12.93 -29.29
C SER A 95 -8.95 -12.54 -30.70
N GLY A 96 -8.38 -11.37 -30.87
CA GLY A 96 -7.77 -10.90 -32.12
C GLY A 96 -6.25 -10.87 -32.01
N MET A 97 -5.52 -11.52 -32.95
CA MET A 97 -4.06 -11.49 -32.99
C MET A 97 -3.57 -10.05 -33.04
N LYS A 98 -2.75 -9.61 -32.05
CA LYS A 98 -2.23 -8.25 -31.86
C LYS A 98 -3.29 -7.14 -31.70
N ARG A 99 -4.59 -7.48 -31.66
CA ARG A 99 -5.68 -6.52 -31.47
C ARG A 99 -6.23 -6.53 -30.04
N GLY A 100 -6.11 -7.65 -29.30
CA GLY A 100 -6.67 -7.82 -27.97
C GLY A 100 -7.96 -8.64 -27.95
N TYR A 101 -8.96 -8.22 -27.17
CA TYR A 101 -10.19 -8.94 -26.89
C TYR A 101 -11.41 -8.11 -27.28
N GLN A 102 -12.47 -8.77 -27.75
CA GLN A 102 -13.73 -8.13 -28.10
C GLN A 102 -14.90 -8.92 -27.50
N TRP A 103 -15.84 -8.24 -26.90
CA TRP A 103 -17.09 -8.79 -26.43
C TRP A 103 -18.04 -9.00 -27.62
N LEU A 104 -18.79 -10.12 -27.63
CA LEU A 104 -19.62 -10.52 -28.81
C LEU A 104 -21.12 -10.42 -28.58
N VAL A 105 -21.60 -10.48 -27.33
CA VAL A 105 -23.01 -10.58 -27.00
C VAL A 105 -23.58 -9.19 -26.72
N GLU A 106 -24.73 -8.87 -27.31
CA GLU A 106 -25.45 -7.64 -26.99
C GLU A 106 -26.15 -7.79 -25.62
N PRO A 107 -25.82 -6.95 -24.63
CA PRO A 107 -26.47 -7.02 -23.33
C PRO A 107 -27.87 -6.41 -23.38
N VAL A 108 -28.84 -7.09 -22.77
CA VAL A 108 -30.23 -6.61 -22.67
C VAL A 108 -30.51 -6.25 -21.20
N ALA A 109 -30.92 -5.00 -20.95
CA ALA A 109 -31.28 -4.56 -19.61
C ALA A 109 -32.60 -5.23 -19.16
N LEU A 110 -32.57 -5.81 -17.96
CA LEU A 110 -33.78 -6.37 -17.33
C LEU A 110 -34.33 -5.31 -16.35
N THR A 111 -35.62 -4.96 -16.54
CA THR A 111 -36.37 -4.09 -15.63
C THR A 111 -37.09 -4.92 -14.59
N GLU A 112 -37.23 -4.43 -13.34
CA GLU A 112 -37.84 -5.15 -12.19
C GLU A 112 -39.27 -5.70 -12.43
N SER A 113 -39.99 -5.23 -13.47
CA SER A 113 -41.31 -5.75 -13.80
C SER A 113 -41.34 -7.13 -14.45
N ALA A 114 -40.18 -7.71 -14.79
CA ALA A 114 -40.08 -9.03 -15.39
C ALA A 114 -39.90 -10.19 -14.37
N GLN A 115 -39.59 -9.85 -13.10
CA GLN A 115 -39.35 -10.86 -12.05
C GLN A 115 -40.63 -11.48 -11.44
N GLN A 116 -41.79 -10.92 -11.66
CA GLN A 116 -43.08 -11.47 -11.15
C GLN A 116 -43.78 -12.44 -12.10
N ALA A 117 -43.26 -12.70 -13.29
CA ALA A 117 -43.87 -13.57 -14.28
C ALA A 117 -43.28 -14.99 -14.34
N SER A 118 -42.30 -15.32 -13.49
CA SER A 118 -41.63 -16.65 -13.52
C SER A 118 -42.07 -17.65 -12.46
N THR A 119 -43.19 -17.43 -11.78
CA THR A 119 -43.78 -18.38 -10.80
C THR A 119 -45.25 -18.57 -11.08
N ALA A 120 -45.62 -19.03 -12.28
CA ALA A 120 -46.93 -19.59 -12.52
C ALA A 120 -46.83 -20.73 -13.56
N GLU A 121 -47.36 -21.85 -13.13
CA GLU A 121 -47.44 -23.17 -13.73
C GLU A 121 -47.65 -23.24 -15.23
N LEU A 122 -47.00 -24.26 -15.83
CA LEU A 122 -47.25 -24.79 -17.17
C LEU A 122 -48.61 -25.48 -17.27
N PRO A 123 -49.27 -25.42 -18.42
CA PRO A 123 -49.89 -26.58 -19.00
C PRO A 123 -49.21 -26.97 -20.31
N GLU A 124 -49.09 -28.28 -20.43
CA GLU A 124 -48.69 -29.06 -21.56
C GLU A 124 -49.69 -28.89 -22.70
N GLU A 125 -49.25 -28.60 -23.91
CA GLU A 125 -49.62 -29.22 -25.17
C GLU A 125 -49.26 -28.34 -26.39
N ALA A 126 -48.71 -29.03 -27.34
CA ALA A 126 -48.77 -28.85 -28.79
C ALA A 126 -47.45 -28.57 -29.51
N ARG A 127 -47.06 -29.67 -30.10
CA ARG A 127 -46.12 -29.90 -31.20
C ARG A 127 -46.25 -28.96 -32.41
N SER A 128 -45.08 -28.78 -33.00
CA SER A 128 -44.84 -28.58 -34.44
C SER A 128 -45.22 -27.23 -35.06
N VAL A 129 -44.23 -26.57 -35.64
CA VAL A 129 -44.14 -26.28 -37.10
C VAL A 129 -42.73 -25.73 -37.43
N ARG A 130 -42.19 -26.23 -38.50
CA ARG A 130 -40.90 -25.91 -39.12
C ARG A 130 -40.88 -24.54 -39.81
N PRO A 131 -39.69 -24.05 -40.24
CA PRO A 131 -39.40 -22.65 -40.53
C PRO A 131 -39.86 -22.23 -41.95
N VAL A 132 -40.17 -20.95 -42.10
CA VAL A 132 -40.40 -20.32 -43.41
C VAL A 132 -39.28 -19.29 -43.65
N ASN A 133 -38.54 -19.57 -44.73
CA ASN A 133 -37.65 -18.65 -45.42
C ASN A 133 -38.44 -17.50 -46.05
N HIS A 134 -38.00 -16.28 -45.89
CA HIS A 134 -38.27 -15.24 -46.90
C HIS A 134 -36.95 -14.54 -47.32
N ARG A 135 -36.58 -14.87 -48.55
CA ARG A 135 -35.72 -14.09 -49.43
C ARG A 135 -36.47 -12.82 -49.87
N PHE A 136 -35.78 -11.69 -49.86
CA PHE A 136 -36.00 -10.68 -50.89
C PHE A 136 -34.63 -10.23 -51.44
N ALA A 137 -34.53 -10.40 -52.75
CA ALA A 137 -33.48 -9.93 -53.63
C ALA A 137 -33.91 -8.60 -54.24
N ILE A 138 -33.04 -7.66 -54.44
CA ILE A 138 -33.06 -6.72 -55.58
C ILE A 138 -31.64 -6.41 -56.02
N SER A 139 -31.47 -6.64 -57.32
CA SER A 139 -30.41 -6.48 -58.29
C SER A 139 -29.94 -5.04 -58.52
N THR A 140 -28.75 -4.87 -59.03
CA THR A 140 -28.38 -4.34 -60.36
C THR A 140 -26.85 -4.30 -60.44
N GLU A 141 -26.25 -5.06 -61.35
CA GLU A 141 -25.70 -4.74 -62.68
C GLU A 141 -24.66 -3.59 -62.66
N THR A 142 -23.45 -3.78 -63.11
CA THR A 142 -22.86 -3.91 -64.45
C THR A 142 -21.33 -3.95 -64.27
N GLU A 143 -20.57 -4.65 -64.93
CA GLU A 143 -20.00 -4.94 -66.23
C GLU A 143 -18.61 -5.60 -66.13
N ARG A 144 -18.42 -6.61 -66.97
CA ARG A 144 -17.10 -7.17 -67.37
C ARG A 144 -16.55 -6.39 -68.56
N PRO A 145 -15.25 -6.52 -68.88
CA PRO A 145 -14.89 -7.50 -69.90
C PRO A 145 -13.54 -8.25 -69.74
N ALA A 146 -13.59 -9.46 -70.25
CA ALA A 146 -12.77 -10.25 -71.19
C ALA A 146 -11.29 -10.55 -70.90
N ALA A 147 -11.04 -11.86 -70.98
CA ALA A 147 -9.74 -12.52 -71.14
C ALA A 147 -9.09 -12.31 -72.50
N PRO A 148 -7.85 -12.76 -72.68
CA PRO A 148 -7.69 -13.87 -73.61
C PRO A 148 -6.73 -15.01 -73.18
N ASN A 149 -7.02 -16.12 -73.74
CA ASN A 149 -6.35 -17.40 -73.87
C ASN A 149 -4.90 -17.32 -74.34
N ASN A 150 -4.06 -18.26 -73.88
CA ASN A 150 -3.36 -19.11 -74.82
C ASN A 150 -2.69 -20.36 -74.18
N ASN A 151 -2.88 -21.44 -74.93
CA ASN A 151 -2.39 -22.80 -74.77
C ASN A 151 -0.86 -22.92 -74.73
N SER A 152 -0.31 -23.89 -74.02
CA SER A 152 0.28 -25.11 -74.62
C SER A 152 1.12 -25.92 -73.61
N GLY A 153 0.96 -27.24 -73.65
CA GLY A 153 2.05 -28.20 -73.53
C GLY A 153 2.14 -29.08 -72.30
N ARG A 154 1.50 -30.18 -72.35
CA ARG A 154 1.85 -31.54 -71.85
C ARG A 154 3.18 -31.71 -71.10
N THR A 155 3.16 -32.33 -69.89
CA THR A 155 3.64 -33.73 -69.70
C THR A 155 3.26 -34.25 -68.32
N LEU A 156 2.77 -35.48 -68.29
CA LEU A 156 2.44 -36.31 -67.14
C LEU A 156 3.67 -36.88 -66.44
N PHE A 157 3.73 -36.79 -65.11
CA PHE A 157 4.36 -37.79 -64.25
C PHE A 157 3.68 -37.77 -62.84
N PRO A 158 3.59 -38.92 -62.15
CA PRO A 158 2.66 -39.09 -61.05
C PRO A 158 3.24 -38.59 -59.68
N VAL A 159 2.51 -37.73 -59.02
CA VAL A 159 2.83 -37.23 -57.66
C VAL A 159 2.10 -38.12 -56.66
N ALA A 160 2.74 -39.21 -56.22
CA ALA A 160 2.15 -40.08 -55.17
C ALA A 160 3.00 -40.25 -53.90
N HIS A 161 4.26 -39.71 -53.85
CA HIS A 161 5.10 -39.94 -52.66
C HIS A 161 5.53 -38.69 -51.90
N ARG A 162 5.01 -37.48 -52.22
CA ARG A 162 5.42 -36.24 -51.53
C ARG A 162 4.47 -35.79 -50.40
N ARG A 163 3.31 -36.42 -50.24
CA ARG A 163 2.33 -36.09 -49.19
C ARG A 163 2.62 -36.69 -47.82
N TRP A 164 3.47 -37.72 -47.72
CA TRP A 164 3.78 -38.39 -46.45
C TRP A 164 4.94 -37.71 -45.68
N LEU A 165 5.83 -37.01 -46.35
CA LEU A 165 6.97 -36.35 -45.71
C LEU A 165 6.58 -35.01 -45.04
N PHE A 166 5.52 -34.34 -45.50
CA PHE A 166 5.01 -33.15 -44.87
C PHE A 166 4.11 -33.42 -43.66
N GLY A 167 3.42 -34.54 -43.62
CA GLY A 167 2.59 -34.98 -42.49
C GLY A 167 3.46 -35.36 -41.27
N SER A 168 4.57 -36.08 -41.50
CA SER A 168 5.49 -36.46 -40.42
C SER A 168 6.25 -35.26 -39.80
N SER A 169 6.61 -34.28 -40.65
CA SER A 169 7.27 -33.06 -40.16
C SER A 169 6.36 -32.20 -39.29
N LEU A 170 5.07 -32.09 -39.64
CA LEU A 170 4.06 -31.38 -38.87
C LEU A 170 3.77 -32.07 -37.52
N VAL A 171 3.72 -33.40 -37.51
CA VAL A 171 3.51 -34.17 -36.28
C VAL A 171 4.74 -34.08 -35.36
N VAL A 172 5.98 -34.13 -35.89
CA VAL A 172 7.19 -33.96 -35.12
C VAL A 172 7.30 -32.54 -34.58
N MET A 173 6.93 -31.53 -35.38
CA MET A 173 6.92 -30.13 -34.91
C MET A 173 5.81 -29.91 -33.86
N PHE A 174 4.65 -30.53 -33.99
CA PHE A 174 3.61 -30.50 -32.99
C PHE A 174 4.02 -31.16 -31.69
N LEU A 175 4.66 -32.33 -31.77
CA LEU A 175 5.20 -33.05 -30.61
C LEU A 175 6.36 -32.26 -29.94
N LEU A 176 7.19 -31.59 -30.74
CA LEU A 176 8.24 -30.70 -30.22
C LEU A 176 7.62 -29.45 -29.56
N LEU A 177 6.63 -28.84 -30.14
CA LEU A 177 5.90 -27.72 -29.55
C LEU A 177 5.11 -28.15 -28.30
N LEU A 178 4.52 -29.33 -28.31
CA LEU A 178 3.85 -29.92 -27.16
C LEU A 178 4.85 -30.25 -26.05
N TRP A 179 6.03 -30.79 -26.41
CA TRP A 179 7.10 -31.03 -25.45
C TRP A 179 7.66 -29.75 -24.88
N VAL A 180 7.89 -28.69 -25.70
CA VAL A 180 8.29 -27.36 -25.24
C VAL A 180 7.19 -26.76 -24.38
N TYR A 181 5.92 -26.89 -24.75
CA TYR A 181 4.77 -26.43 -23.99
C TYR A 181 4.67 -27.13 -22.62
N ILE A 182 4.77 -28.45 -22.59
CA ILE A 182 4.77 -29.24 -21.35
C ILE A 182 6.00 -28.89 -20.50
N ASN A 183 7.17 -28.71 -21.11
CA ASN A 183 8.40 -28.38 -20.39
C ASN A 183 8.42 -26.91 -19.93
N GLN A 184 7.71 -26.00 -20.57
CA GLN A 184 7.46 -24.64 -20.09
C GLN A 184 6.34 -24.60 -19.03
N SER A 185 5.29 -25.39 -19.16
CA SER A 185 4.24 -25.52 -18.13
C SER A 185 4.78 -26.11 -16.82
N ASN A 186 5.70 -27.09 -16.93
CA ASN A 186 6.35 -27.66 -15.74
C ASN A 186 7.40 -26.73 -15.08
N LYS A 187 7.74 -25.60 -15.74
CA LYS A 187 8.62 -24.59 -15.11
C LYS A 187 7.86 -23.52 -14.33
N ASN A 188 6.54 -23.49 -14.40
CA ASN A 188 5.70 -22.44 -13.82
C ASN A 188 4.81 -22.89 -12.65
N GLU A 189 5.00 -24.08 -12.11
CA GLU A 189 4.53 -24.32 -10.75
C GLU A 189 5.64 -23.86 -9.80
N PRO A 190 5.37 -22.99 -8.82
CA PRO A 190 6.31 -22.78 -7.73
C PRO A 190 6.38 -24.10 -6.95
N ALA A 191 7.38 -24.89 -7.28
CA ALA A 191 7.63 -26.21 -6.67
C ALA A 191 8.14 -26.12 -5.24
N PHE A 192 7.96 -24.97 -4.55
CA PHE A 192 8.44 -24.78 -3.20
C PHE A 192 7.32 -24.24 -2.31
N GLY A 193 7.03 -24.98 -1.26
CA GLY A 193 6.34 -24.45 -0.10
C GLY A 193 7.10 -23.24 0.47
N PRO A 194 6.60 -22.58 1.53
CA PRO A 194 7.23 -21.39 2.10
C PRO A 194 8.72 -21.60 2.34
N LEU A 195 9.54 -20.65 1.92
CA LEU A 195 10.99 -20.69 2.09
C LEU A 195 11.34 -20.79 3.57
N THR A 196 12.00 -21.88 3.94
CA THR A 196 12.54 -22.06 5.27
C THR A 196 13.91 -21.40 5.34
N MET A 197 14.03 -20.36 6.15
CA MET A 197 15.27 -19.65 6.41
C MET A 197 15.84 -20.10 7.76
N PRO A 198 16.76 -21.08 7.80
CA PRO A 198 17.29 -21.60 9.06
C PRO A 198 18.12 -20.52 9.77
N TYR A 199 17.84 -20.28 11.04
CA TYR A 199 18.50 -19.25 11.83
C TYR A 199 18.88 -19.73 13.23
N GLU A 200 19.77 -19.00 13.84
CA GLU A 200 20.14 -19.06 15.24
C GLU A 200 19.66 -17.79 15.94
N VAL A 201 19.01 -17.93 17.08
CA VAL A 201 18.55 -16.78 17.88
C VAL A 201 19.73 -16.18 18.62
N LEU A 202 19.99 -14.90 18.36
CA LEU A 202 21.02 -14.12 19.07
C LEU A 202 20.46 -13.47 20.31
N LEU A 203 19.22 -12.96 20.25
CA LEU A 203 18.55 -12.30 21.35
C LEU A 203 17.04 -12.62 21.32
N ASP A 204 16.52 -13.07 22.45
CA ASP A 204 15.08 -13.35 22.69
C ASP A 204 14.66 -12.78 24.05
N ILE A 205 15.01 -11.51 24.31
CA ILE A 205 14.53 -10.77 25.47
C ILE A 205 13.24 -10.05 25.10
N PRO A 206 12.21 -10.03 25.99
CA PRO A 206 10.97 -9.31 25.73
C PRO A 206 11.19 -7.85 25.32
N GLY A 207 10.39 -7.39 24.36
CA GLY A 207 10.39 -6.04 23.84
C GLY A 207 10.72 -5.93 22.35
N LEU A 208 10.34 -4.80 21.76
CA LEU A 208 10.57 -4.52 20.35
C LEU A 208 12.04 -4.17 20.10
N LYS A 209 12.61 -4.68 19.00
CA LYS A 209 13.90 -4.29 18.44
C LYS A 209 13.68 -3.74 17.04
N THR A 210 14.35 -2.65 16.73
CA THR A 210 14.30 -1.98 15.43
C THR A 210 15.68 -1.44 15.07
N SER A 211 15.84 -0.95 13.85
CA SER A 211 17.06 -0.29 13.40
C SER A 211 18.31 -1.15 13.62
N LEU A 212 18.27 -2.39 13.16
CA LEU A 212 19.43 -3.29 13.20
C LEU A 212 20.55 -2.72 12.33
N ALA A 213 21.75 -2.67 12.90
CA ALA A 213 22.97 -2.42 12.15
C ALA A 213 24.03 -3.46 12.51
N ILE A 214 24.99 -3.67 11.62
CA ILE A 214 26.02 -4.68 11.75
C ILE A 214 27.36 -4.04 11.44
N ASN A 215 28.36 -4.25 12.30
CA ASN A 215 29.69 -3.81 11.95
C ASN A 215 30.27 -4.66 10.79
N PRO A 216 31.25 -4.14 10.05
CA PRO A 216 31.73 -4.78 8.82
C PRO A 216 32.22 -6.23 8.98
N ASP A 217 32.80 -6.56 10.11
CA ASP A 217 33.34 -7.92 10.40
C ASP A 217 32.27 -8.88 10.94
N GLY A 218 31.04 -8.41 11.22
CA GLY A 218 29.93 -9.20 11.72
C GLY A 218 30.03 -9.59 13.19
N GLN A 219 31.01 -9.06 13.94
CA GLN A 219 31.21 -9.39 15.35
C GLN A 219 30.27 -8.65 16.29
N TRP A 220 29.86 -7.43 15.90
CA TRP A 220 28.93 -6.61 16.66
C TRP A 220 27.71 -6.26 15.86
N ILE A 221 26.57 -6.32 16.51
CA ILE A 221 25.31 -5.78 16.02
C ILE A 221 24.84 -4.68 16.95
N SER A 222 24.20 -3.69 16.41
CA SER A 222 23.46 -2.69 17.18
C SER A 222 21.99 -2.73 16.83
N PHE A 223 21.15 -2.37 17.78
CA PHE A 223 19.70 -2.19 17.55
C PHE A 223 19.16 -1.18 18.56
N ILE A 224 18.07 -0.54 18.15
CA ILE A 224 17.28 0.32 19.02
C ILE A 224 16.11 -0.52 19.53
N GLY A 225 15.83 -0.43 20.83
CA GLY A 225 14.76 -1.22 21.38
C GLY A 225 14.30 -0.79 22.76
N ALA A 226 13.24 -1.41 23.23
CA ALA A 226 12.80 -1.39 24.61
C ALA A 226 12.98 -2.80 25.16
N LEU A 227 13.95 -3.01 26.00
CA LEU A 227 14.21 -4.28 26.65
C LEU A 227 13.78 -4.20 28.10
N GLU A 228 12.85 -5.08 28.52
CA GLU A 228 12.32 -5.10 29.88
C GLU A 228 11.86 -3.69 30.38
N GLY A 229 11.21 -2.93 29.47
CA GLY A 229 10.77 -1.57 29.76
C GLY A 229 11.83 -0.48 29.68
N THR A 230 13.10 -0.83 29.42
CA THR A 230 14.19 0.14 29.24
C THR A 230 14.43 0.41 27.77
N LYS A 231 14.13 1.62 27.31
CA LYS A 231 14.42 2.08 25.94
C LYS A 231 15.89 2.47 25.80
N GLY A 232 16.47 2.25 24.61
CA GLY A 232 17.83 2.67 24.33
C GLY A 232 18.44 2.09 23.07
N LEU A 233 19.71 2.41 22.89
CA LEU A 233 20.60 1.83 21.90
C LEU A 233 21.40 0.71 22.55
N PHE A 234 21.39 -0.45 21.95
CA PHE A 234 22.07 -1.63 22.46
C PHE A 234 23.10 -2.13 21.46
N LEU A 235 24.22 -2.65 21.98
CA LEU A 235 25.25 -3.36 21.23
C LEU A 235 25.31 -4.79 21.72
N GLN A 236 25.36 -5.76 20.80
CA GLN A 236 25.53 -7.15 21.16
C GLN A 236 26.67 -7.77 20.36
N HIS A 237 27.58 -8.45 21.06
CA HIS A 237 28.61 -9.26 20.43
C HIS A 237 28.02 -10.59 19.94
N THR A 238 28.18 -10.92 18.67
CA THR A 238 27.48 -12.03 18.01
C THR A 238 27.90 -13.39 18.53
N GLU A 239 29.16 -13.59 18.91
CA GLU A 239 29.66 -14.86 19.41
C GLU A 239 29.53 -15.02 20.94
N THR A 240 29.98 -14.00 21.71
CA THR A 240 29.95 -14.07 23.17
C THR A 240 28.60 -13.78 23.77
N ARG A 241 27.65 -13.27 22.97
CA ARG A 241 26.29 -12.82 23.39
C ARG A 241 26.30 -11.69 24.40
N ARG A 242 27.46 -11.07 24.64
CA ARG A 242 27.57 -9.93 25.54
C ARG A 242 26.71 -8.78 25.03
N LEU A 243 25.74 -8.34 25.85
CA LEU A 243 24.85 -7.22 25.58
C LEU A 243 25.29 -6.00 26.36
N LEU A 244 25.42 -4.88 25.68
CA LEU A 244 25.80 -3.58 26.25
C LEU A 244 24.73 -2.55 25.91
N LYS A 245 24.42 -1.68 26.84
CA LYS A 245 23.59 -0.49 26.59
C LYS A 245 24.50 0.69 26.39
N VAL A 246 24.25 1.48 25.34
CA VAL A 246 24.95 2.75 25.12
C VAL A 246 24.31 3.81 26.02
N GLU A 247 25.12 4.47 26.84
CA GLU A 247 24.64 5.58 27.64
C GLU A 247 24.40 6.80 26.75
N LEU A 248 23.14 7.21 26.64
CA LEU A 248 22.72 8.29 25.77
C LEU A 248 22.79 9.63 26.51
N THR A 249 23.30 10.65 25.83
CA THR A 249 23.28 12.03 26.32
C THR A 249 21.96 12.75 26.07
N ALA A 250 21.02 12.09 25.39
CA ALA A 250 19.69 12.59 25.02
C ALA A 250 18.59 11.59 25.37
N SER A 251 17.35 12.06 25.48
CA SER A 251 16.22 11.27 26.01
C SER A 251 15.69 10.20 25.07
N GLY A 252 15.91 10.29 23.76
CA GLY A 252 15.41 9.33 22.77
C GLY A 252 16.35 9.11 21.59
N VAL A 253 16.54 7.85 21.20
CA VAL A 253 17.30 7.46 20.01
C VAL A 253 16.35 6.91 18.96
N TYR A 254 16.55 7.26 17.66
CA TYR A 254 15.67 6.81 16.59
C TYR A 254 16.38 6.25 15.35
N SER A 255 17.70 6.46 15.22
CA SER A 255 18.51 5.83 14.18
C SER A 255 19.93 5.61 14.68
N ALA A 256 20.55 4.51 14.29
CA ALA A 256 21.94 4.20 14.60
C ALA A 256 22.54 3.29 13.52
N ASP A 257 23.82 3.50 13.18
CA ASP A 257 24.58 2.58 12.33
C ASP A 257 26.09 2.67 12.65
N PHE A 258 26.84 1.60 12.30
CA PHE A 258 28.28 1.60 12.45
C PHE A 258 28.94 2.45 11.38
N VAL A 259 29.95 3.19 11.79
CA VAL A 259 30.77 4.06 10.92
C VAL A 259 32.25 3.87 11.24
N GLN A 260 33.14 4.52 10.49
CA GLN A 260 34.59 4.41 10.66
C GLN A 260 35.06 2.94 10.66
N GLN A 261 34.60 2.17 9.66
CA GLN A 261 34.91 0.74 9.50
C GLN A 261 34.47 -0.14 10.70
N GLY A 262 33.53 0.35 11.50
CA GLY A 262 32.97 -0.35 12.64
C GLY A 262 33.55 0.02 14.00
N ASP A 263 34.51 0.93 14.06
CA ASP A 263 35.11 1.39 15.32
C ASP A 263 34.23 2.33 16.12
N ALA A 264 33.23 2.93 15.45
CA ALA A 264 32.27 3.84 16.07
C ALA A 264 30.84 3.56 15.63
N ILE A 265 29.90 4.02 16.44
CA ILE A 265 28.48 4.07 16.10
C ILE A 265 28.03 5.53 16.01
N LEU A 266 27.41 5.86 14.88
CA LEU A 266 26.75 7.13 14.66
C LEU A 266 25.27 6.95 15.00
N TYR A 267 24.75 7.81 15.85
CA TYR A 267 23.32 7.75 16.19
C TYR A 267 22.69 9.13 16.26
N SER A 268 21.42 9.17 15.92
CA SER A 268 20.59 10.36 16.11
C SER A 268 19.68 10.17 17.32
N ALA A 269 19.61 11.22 18.11
CA ALA A 269 18.77 11.26 19.29
C ALA A 269 18.14 12.63 19.45
N THR A 270 17.06 12.71 20.24
CA THR A 270 16.41 13.98 20.54
C THR A 270 16.44 14.25 22.02
N ASP A 271 16.56 15.54 22.35
CA ASP A 271 16.31 16.07 23.65
C ASP A 271 15.23 17.14 23.54
N LEU A 272 14.07 16.86 24.15
CA LEU A 272 12.86 17.67 24.02
C LEU A 272 12.46 17.87 22.52
N ASP A 273 12.73 19.03 21.96
CA ASP A 273 12.32 19.37 20.59
C ASP A 273 13.49 19.46 19.58
N ARG A 274 14.69 19.06 19.98
CA ARG A 274 15.90 19.22 19.16
C ARG A 274 16.51 17.86 18.83
N SER A 275 16.70 17.61 17.55
CA SER A 275 17.50 16.49 17.07
C SER A 275 18.99 16.75 17.30
N GLY A 276 19.72 15.70 17.68
CA GLY A 276 21.18 15.71 17.80
C GLY A 276 21.78 14.55 17.03
N LEU A 277 22.98 14.74 16.53
CA LEU A 277 23.80 13.69 15.90
C LEU A 277 25.01 13.43 16.81
N TYR A 278 25.25 12.17 17.13
CA TYR A 278 26.23 11.76 18.09
C TYR A 278 27.14 10.65 17.58
N LEU A 279 28.42 10.74 17.81
CA LEU A 279 29.43 9.74 17.45
C LEU A 279 30.00 9.13 18.73
N GLN A 280 29.81 7.82 18.91
CA GLN A 280 30.27 7.03 20.04
C GLN A 280 31.33 6.01 19.61
N ASN A 281 32.51 6.02 20.18
CA ASN A 281 33.49 4.97 20.00
C ASN A 281 33.02 3.69 20.74
N ILE A 282 33.04 2.54 20.07
CA ILE A 282 32.59 1.28 20.68
C ILE A 282 33.65 0.58 21.50
N GLY A 283 34.94 0.93 21.34
CA GLY A 283 36.03 0.41 22.12
C GLY A 283 36.02 0.86 23.57
N ASP A 284 35.44 2.04 23.85
CA ASP A 284 35.26 2.56 25.21
C ASP A 284 33.95 3.33 25.34
N LEU A 285 32.93 2.63 25.82
CA LEU A 285 31.58 3.23 26.02
C LEU A 285 31.47 4.12 27.24
N ASN A 286 32.52 4.22 28.08
CA ASN A 286 32.54 5.14 29.24
C ASN A 286 32.91 6.58 28.81
N VAL A 287 33.49 6.74 27.63
CA VAL A 287 33.74 8.06 27.04
C VAL A 287 32.44 8.57 26.46
N PRO A 288 31.97 9.78 26.89
CA PRO A 288 30.73 10.33 26.35
C PRO A 288 30.77 10.51 24.83
N ALA A 289 29.66 10.26 24.16
CA ALA A 289 29.54 10.44 22.72
C ALA A 289 29.84 11.91 22.33
N LYS A 290 30.59 12.07 21.24
CA LYS A 290 30.86 13.39 20.65
C LYS A 290 29.59 13.85 19.92
N LYS A 291 29.04 14.99 20.34
CA LYS A 291 27.99 15.67 19.58
C LYS A 291 28.57 16.31 18.31
N LEU A 292 27.95 16.10 17.20
CA LEU A 292 28.33 16.64 15.89
C LEU A 292 27.43 17.83 15.53
N ASP A 293 27.97 18.74 14.72
CA ASP A 293 27.22 19.91 14.28
C ASP A 293 26.22 19.52 13.19
N LEU A 294 24.98 19.91 13.37
CA LEU A 294 23.90 19.70 12.40
C LEU A 294 23.73 20.90 11.45
N GLU A 295 24.42 22.03 11.71
CA GLU A 295 24.12 23.32 11.08
C GLU A 295 22.61 23.63 11.20
N ASN A 296 21.88 23.64 10.06
CA ASN A 296 20.43 23.86 10.03
C ASN A 296 19.63 22.57 9.72
N PHE A 297 20.31 21.41 9.61
CA PHE A 297 19.62 20.16 9.26
C PHE A 297 18.81 19.60 10.42
N LEU A 298 17.67 19.06 10.07
CA LEU A 298 16.69 18.50 11.00
C LEU A 298 16.58 16.97 10.80
N PHE A 299 16.28 16.27 11.88
CA PHE A 299 15.96 14.84 11.90
C PHE A 299 16.95 13.94 11.15
N PRO A 300 18.26 14.03 11.42
CA PRO A 300 19.23 13.17 10.75
C PRO A 300 18.95 11.70 11.10
N GLY A 301 18.98 10.82 10.10
CA GLY A 301 18.73 9.39 10.29
C GLY A 301 19.17 8.56 9.10
N ALA A 302 18.95 7.24 9.15
CA ALA A 302 19.27 6.29 8.10
C ALA A 302 20.69 6.50 7.54
N PHE A 303 21.68 6.01 8.27
CA PHE A 303 23.10 6.21 7.99
C PHE A 303 23.68 5.12 7.10
N LEU A 304 24.71 5.47 6.32
CA LEU A 304 25.55 4.52 5.58
C LEU A 304 27.01 5.02 5.55
N ASP A 305 27.94 4.23 6.09
CA ASP A 305 29.37 4.52 6.05
C ASP A 305 29.92 4.39 4.61
N LEU A 306 30.40 5.49 4.04
CA LEU A 306 31.05 5.53 2.73
C LEU A 306 32.56 5.33 2.80
N GLY A 307 33.12 5.26 4.03
CA GLY A 307 34.56 5.28 4.29
C GLY A 307 35.16 6.69 4.23
N ASN A 308 36.46 6.82 4.48
CA ASN A 308 37.19 8.10 4.42
C ASN A 308 36.55 9.21 5.26
N ASN A 309 36.02 8.90 6.44
CA ASN A 309 35.27 9.80 7.31
C ASN A 309 33.99 10.40 6.70
N GLN A 310 33.48 9.84 5.63
CA GLN A 310 32.24 10.28 4.98
C GLN A 310 31.08 9.32 5.29
N VAL A 311 29.92 9.87 5.64
CA VAL A 311 28.71 9.14 5.95
C VAL A 311 27.57 9.72 5.13
N LEU A 312 26.79 8.86 4.51
CA LEU A 312 25.53 9.24 3.89
C LEU A 312 24.46 9.32 4.98
N ILE A 313 23.83 10.47 5.13
CA ILE A 313 22.82 10.74 6.15
C ILE A 313 21.55 11.25 5.50
N SER A 314 20.41 10.64 5.80
CA SER A 314 19.11 11.17 5.44
C SER A 314 18.70 12.30 6.40
N ALA A 315 18.39 13.49 5.88
CA ALA A 315 18.07 14.67 6.71
C ALA A 315 17.20 15.68 5.94
N GLN A 316 16.64 16.65 6.64
CA GLN A 316 15.90 17.80 6.10
C GLN A 316 16.64 19.11 6.32
N PRO A 317 16.81 19.97 5.30
CA PRO A 317 17.37 21.30 5.50
C PRO A 317 16.40 22.25 6.22
N GLU A 318 15.11 22.03 6.07
CA GLU A 318 14.01 22.77 6.72
C GLU A 318 12.77 21.89 6.86
N ARG A 319 11.81 22.27 7.69
CA ARG A 319 10.63 21.45 8.02
C ARG A 319 9.73 21.13 6.83
N THR A 320 9.69 21.99 5.81
CA THR A 320 8.88 21.86 4.61
C THR A 320 9.59 21.20 3.45
N ALA A 321 10.90 21.00 3.55
CA ALA A 321 11.68 20.34 2.52
C ALA A 321 11.52 18.81 2.56
N PRO A 322 11.74 18.11 1.42
CA PRO A 322 11.82 16.67 1.43
C PRO A 322 12.97 16.18 2.28
N HIS A 323 12.80 14.99 2.83
CA HIS A 323 13.85 14.33 3.60
C HIS A 323 14.71 13.50 2.64
N THR A 324 15.91 13.97 2.33
CA THR A 324 16.79 13.39 1.31
C THR A 324 18.17 13.08 1.87
N TYR A 325 19.01 12.37 1.11
CA TYR A 325 20.34 12.02 1.54
C TYR A 325 21.35 13.12 1.24
N TYR A 326 22.25 13.30 2.20
CA TYR A 326 23.42 14.17 2.16
C TYR A 326 24.67 13.38 2.53
N ILE A 327 25.81 13.70 1.95
CA ILE A 327 27.11 13.24 2.41
C ILE A 327 27.56 14.18 3.53
N TYR A 328 27.84 13.62 4.68
CA TYR A 328 28.37 14.34 5.84
C TYR A 328 29.82 13.91 6.09
N ASP A 329 30.72 14.88 6.17
CA ASP A 329 32.12 14.66 6.53
C ASP A 329 32.28 14.73 8.05
N LEU A 330 32.67 13.63 8.70
CA LEU A 330 32.78 13.51 10.16
C LEU A 330 33.91 14.36 10.77
N GLU A 331 34.95 14.69 9.97
CA GLU A 331 36.09 15.47 10.38
C GLU A 331 35.83 16.97 10.21
N GLN A 332 35.40 17.34 9.01
CA GLN A 332 35.09 18.72 8.63
C GLN A 332 33.74 19.22 9.16
N GLN A 333 32.86 18.30 9.54
CA GLN A 333 31.46 18.54 9.93
C GLN A 333 30.70 19.36 8.90
N SER A 334 30.82 18.98 7.62
CA SER A 334 30.23 19.68 6.50
C SER A 334 29.29 18.78 5.72
N TRP A 335 28.25 19.36 5.11
CA TRP A 335 27.19 18.68 4.39
C TRP A 335 27.27 18.93 2.89
N GLN A 336 27.04 17.87 2.07
CA GLN A 336 26.91 17.96 0.61
C GLN A 336 25.66 17.20 0.16
N PRO A 337 24.80 17.76 -0.72
CA PRO A 337 23.65 17.03 -1.25
C PRO A 337 24.07 15.76 -2.00
N PHE A 338 23.29 14.68 -1.84
CA PHE A 338 23.48 13.42 -2.57
C PHE A 338 22.24 13.06 -3.38
N SER A 339 21.07 12.98 -2.76
CA SER A 339 19.82 12.73 -3.48
C SER A 339 18.94 13.98 -3.47
N PHE A 340 18.01 14.03 -4.42
CA PHE A 340 17.06 15.13 -4.56
C PHE A 340 15.66 14.58 -4.79
N SER A 341 14.64 15.19 -4.19
CA SER A 341 13.24 14.93 -4.48
C SER A 341 12.50 16.23 -4.73
N PRO A 342 11.64 16.29 -5.76
CA PRO A 342 10.76 17.44 -5.99
C PRO A 342 9.55 17.46 -5.04
N GLU A 343 9.26 16.34 -4.34
CA GLU A 343 8.08 16.16 -3.51
C GLU A 343 8.42 16.36 -2.04
N ALA A 344 7.87 17.40 -1.40
CA ALA A 344 8.09 17.68 0.02
C ALA A 344 7.56 16.56 0.93
N SER A 345 6.56 15.80 0.48
CA SER A 345 5.99 14.65 1.20
C SER A 345 6.83 13.38 1.12
N SER A 346 7.89 13.35 0.30
CA SER A 346 8.76 12.18 0.18
C SER A 346 9.86 12.17 1.23
N PHE A 347 10.34 10.96 1.55
CA PHE A 347 11.54 10.79 2.34
C PHE A 347 12.37 9.60 1.87
N ASP A 348 13.68 9.80 1.84
CA ASP A 348 14.66 8.78 1.46
C ASP A 348 15.17 8.06 2.71
N ALA A 349 15.20 6.72 2.65
CA ALA A 349 15.59 5.87 3.77
C ALA A 349 16.32 4.60 3.31
N GLY A 350 16.91 3.87 4.24
CA GLY A 350 17.40 2.51 4.04
C GLY A 350 18.54 2.38 3.03
N ALA A 351 19.40 3.38 2.86
CA ALA A 351 20.53 3.31 1.93
C ALA A 351 21.47 2.14 2.24
N ARG A 352 21.88 1.39 1.22
CA ARG A 352 22.83 0.28 1.32
C ARG A 352 23.81 0.29 0.16
N LEU A 353 25.08 0.02 0.48
CA LEU A 353 26.16 -0.10 -0.50
C LEU A 353 26.18 -1.52 -1.09
N SER A 354 26.30 -1.61 -2.42
CA SER A 354 26.45 -2.92 -3.09
C SER A 354 27.71 -3.67 -2.63
N PRO A 355 27.74 -5.01 -2.72
CA PRO A 355 28.88 -5.82 -2.32
C PRO A 355 30.21 -5.41 -2.99
N ASN A 356 30.16 -5.00 -4.26
CA ASN A 356 31.32 -4.52 -5.00
C ASN A 356 31.67 -3.05 -4.72
N GLY A 357 30.89 -2.35 -3.89
CA GLY A 357 31.10 -0.94 -3.51
C GLY A 357 30.83 0.09 -4.60
N LYS A 358 30.23 -0.30 -5.73
CA LYS A 358 30.03 0.61 -6.88
C LYS A 358 28.68 1.30 -6.91
N GLN A 359 27.66 0.76 -6.23
CA GLN A 359 26.31 1.28 -6.27
C GLN A 359 25.75 1.45 -4.86
N ILE A 360 24.86 2.41 -4.72
CA ILE A 360 24.04 2.64 -3.51
C ILE A 360 22.58 2.48 -3.91
N ALA A 361 21.88 1.56 -3.28
CA ALA A 361 20.44 1.45 -3.36
C ALA A 361 19.80 2.11 -2.13
N LEU A 362 18.71 2.85 -2.35
CA LEU A 362 17.92 3.45 -1.27
C LEU A 362 16.41 3.39 -1.60
N LEU A 363 15.59 3.55 -0.58
CA LEU A 363 14.14 3.65 -0.70
C LEU A 363 13.71 5.10 -0.65
N ARG A 364 12.88 5.51 -1.61
CA ARG A 364 12.08 6.73 -1.52
C ARG A 364 10.64 6.36 -1.20
N LEU A 365 10.19 6.78 -0.03
CA LEU A 365 8.85 6.55 0.46
C LEU A 365 8.04 7.85 0.34
N SER A 366 6.77 7.73 0.03
CA SER A 366 5.84 8.86 0.07
C SER A 366 4.99 8.77 1.35
N ARG A 367 4.76 9.90 1.99
CA ARG A 367 3.81 9.99 3.11
C ARG A 367 2.36 9.90 2.65
N LEU A 368 2.12 10.13 1.37
CA LEU A 368 0.80 10.26 0.78
C LEU A 368 0.38 9.05 -0.05
N SER A 369 1.34 8.27 -0.56
CA SER A 369 1.06 7.08 -1.36
C SER A 369 1.64 5.81 -0.72
N SER A 370 1.11 4.66 -1.12
CA SER A 370 1.65 3.35 -0.74
C SER A 370 2.75 2.85 -1.70
N VAL A 371 3.13 3.67 -2.69
CA VAL A 371 4.17 3.31 -3.64
C VAL A 371 5.53 3.69 -3.07
N THR A 372 6.41 2.71 -2.97
CA THR A 372 7.82 2.89 -2.64
C THR A 372 8.64 2.85 -3.92
N MET A 373 9.60 3.75 -4.06
CA MET A 373 10.55 3.74 -5.16
C MET A 373 11.90 3.23 -4.69
N ILE A 374 12.47 2.26 -5.38
CA ILE A 374 13.86 1.86 -5.21
C ILE A 374 14.69 2.74 -6.14
N LEU A 375 15.64 3.47 -5.59
CA LEU A 375 16.58 4.31 -6.35
C LEU A 375 17.97 3.71 -6.24
N VAL A 376 18.65 3.54 -7.38
CA VAL A 376 20.02 3.02 -7.43
C VAL A 376 20.92 4.10 -8.02
N PHE A 377 21.97 4.45 -7.28
CA PHE A 377 22.96 5.47 -7.65
C PHE A 377 24.32 4.82 -7.90
N ASP A 378 25.08 5.34 -8.83
CA ASP A 378 26.51 5.05 -8.97
C ASP A 378 27.29 5.85 -7.91
N VAL A 379 28.18 5.17 -7.18
CA VAL A 379 28.93 5.79 -6.06
C VAL A 379 29.90 6.87 -6.55
N GLN A 380 30.55 6.66 -7.71
CA GLN A 380 31.61 7.52 -8.21
C GLN A 380 31.02 8.79 -8.85
N SER A 381 30.05 8.62 -9.76
CA SER A 381 29.41 9.75 -10.44
C SER A 381 28.33 10.44 -9.61
N LYS A 382 27.79 9.76 -8.59
CA LYS A 382 26.62 10.17 -7.78
C LYS A 382 25.34 10.33 -8.61
N GLU A 383 25.30 9.75 -9.80
CA GLU A 383 24.15 9.83 -10.69
C GLU A 383 23.14 8.71 -10.40
N LEU A 384 21.87 9.02 -10.55
CA LEU A 384 20.78 8.04 -10.47
C LEU A 384 20.81 7.15 -11.70
N VAL A 385 21.12 5.85 -11.54
CA VAL A 385 21.20 4.87 -12.64
C VAL A 385 19.92 4.11 -12.87
N GLN A 386 19.12 3.88 -11.80
CA GLN A 386 17.86 3.14 -11.90
C GLN A 386 16.83 3.66 -10.92
N GLN A 387 15.56 3.52 -11.34
CA GLN A 387 14.39 3.83 -10.53
C GLN A 387 13.34 2.75 -10.76
N ILE A 388 12.98 2.01 -9.71
CA ILE A 388 12.08 0.85 -9.78
C ILE A 388 10.92 1.06 -8.81
N PRO A 389 9.67 1.15 -9.31
CA PRO A 389 8.51 1.23 -8.43
C PRO A 389 8.21 -0.12 -7.79
N LEU A 390 8.01 -0.13 -6.49
CA LEU A 390 7.60 -1.30 -5.72
C LEU A 390 6.25 -1.04 -5.08
N GLY A 391 5.25 -1.87 -5.42
CA GLY A 391 4.00 -1.90 -4.69
C GLY A 391 4.18 -2.74 -3.43
N GLY A 392 3.95 -2.15 -2.27
CA GLY A 392 4.06 -2.87 -0.99
C GLY A 392 4.57 -1.96 0.13
N ASP A 393 4.32 -2.39 1.37
CA ASP A 393 4.82 -1.70 2.56
C ASP A 393 6.21 -2.25 2.90
N VAL A 394 7.27 -1.59 2.44
CA VAL A 394 8.67 -1.92 2.74
C VAL A 394 9.35 -0.73 3.41
N GLY A 395 10.35 -0.98 4.23
CA GLY A 395 11.06 0.09 4.94
C GLY A 395 12.56 -0.15 5.04
N PHE A 396 13.00 -1.32 4.61
CA PHE A 396 14.40 -1.73 4.60
C PHE A 396 14.70 -2.48 3.32
N LEU A 397 15.89 -2.31 2.80
CA LEU A 397 16.43 -3.09 1.70
C LEU A 397 17.81 -3.61 2.06
N GLU A 398 18.22 -4.71 1.45
CA GLU A 398 19.59 -5.22 1.54
C GLU A 398 20.00 -5.83 0.21
N TRP A 399 21.30 -5.74 -0.12
CA TRP A 399 21.87 -6.38 -1.30
C TRP A 399 22.06 -7.88 -1.05
N GLN A 400 21.43 -8.72 -1.88
CA GLN A 400 21.73 -10.14 -1.93
C GLN A 400 23.09 -10.38 -2.61
N ASP A 401 23.28 -9.74 -3.75
CA ASP A 401 24.49 -9.68 -4.55
C ASP A 401 24.51 -8.36 -5.35
N ASP A 402 25.43 -8.20 -6.31
CA ASP A 402 25.56 -6.94 -7.08
C ASP A 402 24.38 -6.65 -8.02
N ASN A 403 23.48 -7.61 -8.24
CA ASN A 403 22.36 -7.49 -9.18
C ASN A 403 20.98 -7.67 -8.51
N HIS A 404 20.93 -8.14 -7.26
CA HIS A 404 19.68 -8.43 -6.58
C HIS A 404 19.57 -7.73 -5.25
N LEU A 405 18.36 -7.17 -5.00
CA LEU A 405 17.97 -6.63 -3.71
C LEU A 405 16.91 -7.53 -3.06
N VAL A 406 16.89 -7.57 -1.72
CA VAL A 406 15.86 -8.22 -0.91
C VAL A 406 15.23 -7.22 0.05
N LEU A 407 13.90 -7.22 0.11
CA LEU A 407 13.12 -6.25 0.88
C LEU A 407 12.02 -6.97 1.67
N PRO A 408 12.11 -7.04 3.00
CA PRO A 408 11.04 -7.62 3.81
C PRO A 408 9.77 -6.77 3.75
N ASN A 409 8.61 -7.44 3.69
CA ASN A 409 7.31 -6.78 3.82
C ASN A 409 7.06 -6.36 5.27
N ARG A 410 6.70 -5.09 5.49
CA ARG A 410 6.42 -4.51 6.81
C ARG A 410 4.96 -4.62 7.25
N SER A 411 4.06 -5.10 6.40
CA SER A 411 2.66 -5.32 6.79
C SER A 411 2.50 -6.46 7.81
N GLY A 412 3.53 -7.31 7.96
CA GLY A 412 3.54 -8.51 8.79
C GLY A 412 3.13 -9.76 8.04
N GLU A 413 3.00 -9.69 6.74
CA GLU A 413 2.90 -10.86 5.87
C GLU A 413 4.28 -11.51 5.72
N PRO A 414 4.36 -12.84 5.65
CA PRO A 414 5.63 -13.56 5.53
C PRO A 414 6.15 -13.52 4.09
N ILE A 415 6.34 -12.30 3.56
CA ILE A 415 6.79 -12.04 2.19
C ILE A 415 8.11 -11.27 2.22
N ILE A 416 9.01 -11.67 1.34
CA ILE A 416 10.21 -10.91 0.97
C ILE A 416 10.13 -10.63 -0.53
N TYR A 417 10.26 -9.38 -0.92
CA TYR A 417 10.43 -9.00 -2.32
C TYR A 417 11.88 -9.18 -2.72
N ARG A 418 12.13 -9.91 -3.80
CA ARG A 418 13.43 -10.01 -4.45
C ARG A 418 13.37 -9.24 -5.76
N VAL A 419 14.28 -8.30 -5.95
CA VAL A 419 14.32 -7.41 -7.12
C VAL A 419 15.59 -7.68 -7.91
N ASP A 420 15.44 -8.09 -9.16
CA ASP A 420 16.55 -8.20 -10.11
C ASP A 420 16.74 -6.84 -10.82
N LEU A 421 17.87 -6.21 -10.58
CA LEU A 421 18.19 -4.89 -11.13
C LEU A 421 18.46 -4.92 -12.65
N THR A 422 18.82 -6.06 -13.21
CA THR A 422 19.09 -6.20 -14.64
C THR A 422 17.80 -6.25 -15.46
N SER A 423 16.84 -7.06 -15.01
CA SER A 423 15.55 -7.24 -15.67
C SER A 423 14.44 -6.35 -15.10
N GLN A 424 14.67 -5.71 -13.95
CA GLN A 424 13.69 -5.00 -13.12
C GLN A 424 12.51 -5.88 -12.69
N ALA A 425 12.70 -7.19 -12.69
CA ALA A 425 11.69 -8.14 -12.23
C ALA A 425 11.60 -8.13 -10.70
N ILE A 426 10.37 -8.18 -10.19
CA ILE A 426 10.07 -8.27 -8.77
C ILE A 426 9.44 -9.64 -8.53
N GLU A 427 10.06 -10.42 -7.66
CA GLU A 427 9.60 -11.74 -7.24
C GLU A 427 9.14 -11.68 -5.78
N GLU A 428 7.97 -12.23 -5.49
CA GLU A 428 7.45 -12.36 -4.13
C GLU A 428 7.83 -13.76 -3.58
N LEU A 429 8.68 -13.77 -2.57
CA LEU A 429 9.12 -14.97 -1.89
C LEU A 429 8.36 -15.14 -0.59
N THR A 430 7.50 -16.16 -0.50
CA THR A 430 6.79 -16.50 0.74
C THR A 430 7.74 -17.20 1.70
N THR A 431 7.82 -16.73 2.94
CA THR A 431 8.66 -17.31 4.01
C THR A 431 7.81 -17.99 5.09
N THR A 432 8.43 -18.78 5.95
CA THR A 432 7.71 -19.46 7.05
C THR A 432 7.29 -18.51 8.18
N MET A 433 7.88 -17.32 8.24
CA MET A 433 7.53 -16.26 9.22
C MET A 433 7.88 -14.89 8.68
N PRO A 434 7.18 -13.83 9.10
CA PRO A 434 7.47 -12.49 8.63
C PRO A 434 8.75 -11.93 9.27
N TRP A 435 9.44 -11.10 8.48
CA TRP A 435 10.66 -10.41 8.89
C TRP A 435 10.47 -8.89 8.90
N TRP A 436 10.99 -8.24 9.92
CA TRP A 436 10.99 -6.78 10.02
C TRP A 436 12.13 -6.14 9.25
N GLN A 437 13.33 -6.72 9.38
CA GLN A 437 14.56 -6.23 8.75
C GLN A 437 15.49 -7.40 8.47
N LEU A 438 16.15 -7.37 7.34
CA LEU A 438 17.26 -8.25 6.97
C LEU A 438 18.50 -7.40 6.70
N MET A 439 19.66 -7.88 7.09
CA MET A 439 20.94 -7.23 6.88
C MET A 439 22.04 -8.23 6.60
N ARG A 440 23.04 -7.82 5.83
CA ARG A 440 24.20 -8.59 5.47
C ARG A 440 25.49 -7.88 5.91
N SER A 441 26.38 -8.59 6.57
CA SER A 441 27.75 -8.10 6.85
C SER A 441 28.66 -8.22 5.62
N ARG A 442 29.80 -7.53 5.61
CA ARG A 442 30.76 -7.62 4.50
C ARG A 442 31.34 -9.02 4.30
N ASN A 443 31.39 -9.85 5.33
CA ASN A 443 31.82 -11.25 5.26
C ASN A 443 30.67 -12.21 4.86
N ASN A 444 29.59 -11.70 4.31
CA ASN A 444 28.43 -12.44 3.81
C ASN A 444 27.61 -13.19 4.88
N GLN A 445 27.69 -12.79 6.13
CA GLN A 445 26.79 -13.29 7.17
C GLN A 445 25.48 -12.49 7.15
N TRP A 446 24.37 -13.19 7.30
CA TRP A 446 23.03 -12.59 7.31
C TRP A 446 22.46 -12.56 8.72
N PHE A 447 21.83 -11.44 9.02
CA PHE A 447 21.16 -11.17 10.29
C PHE A 447 19.75 -10.63 10.02
N GLY A 448 18.88 -10.74 11.02
CA GLY A 448 17.53 -10.19 10.88
C GLY A 448 16.85 -9.91 12.21
N ILE A 449 15.82 -9.09 12.11
CA ILE A 449 14.83 -8.91 13.17
C ILE A 449 13.54 -9.59 12.71
N SER A 450 13.01 -10.51 13.52
CA SER A 450 11.71 -11.10 13.24
C SER A 450 10.61 -10.05 13.43
N PHE A 451 9.56 -10.17 12.65
CA PHE A 451 8.35 -9.41 12.90
C PHE A 451 7.74 -9.83 14.25
N PRO A 452 7.17 -8.91 15.04
CA PRO A 452 6.52 -9.27 16.30
C PRO A 452 5.37 -10.26 16.07
N THR A 453 5.35 -11.37 16.83
CA THR A 453 4.41 -12.48 16.59
C THR A 453 3.07 -12.36 17.30
N ASN A 454 2.95 -11.48 18.28
CA ASN A 454 1.69 -11.25 19.02
C ASN A 454 1.22 -9.81 18.84
N ARG A 455 0.35 -9.58 17.87
CA ARG A 455 -0.33 -8.30 17.66
C ARG A 455 -1.65 -8.24 18.44
N SER A 456 -1.61 -8.42 19.73
CA SER A 456 -2.81 -8.11 20.53
C SER A 456 -2.93 -6.60 20.67
N ALA A 457 -3.64 -5.97 19.75
CA ALA A 457 -3.99 -4.56 19.90
C ALA A 457 -4.84 -4.37 21.17
N ARG A 458 -4.47 -3.39 21.98
CA ARG A 458 -5.28 -2.95 23.12
C ARG A 458 -5.91 -1.62 22.75
N PHE A 459 -7.19 -1.50 22.96
CA PHE A 459 -7.91 -0.26 22.74
C PHE A 459 -8.30 0.36 24.07
N PHE A 460 -8.19 1.67 24.13
CA PHE A 460 -8.52 2.46 25.31
C PHE A 460 -9.51 3.55 24.93
N GLN A 461 -10.38 3.84 25.89
CA GLN A 461 -11.30 4.96 25.84
C GLN A 461 -11.00 5.92 27.00
N ALA A 462 -11.06 7.21 26.72
CA ALA A 462 -10.88 8.25 27.74
C ALA A 462 -11.71 9.48 27.38
N PRO A 463 -12.06 10.34 28.36
CA PRO A 463 -12.48 11.69 28.07
C PRO A 463 -11.37 12.45 27.33
N VAL A 464 -11.74 13.30 26.38
CA VAL A 464 -10.77 14.13 25.63
C VAL A 464 -9.90 14.99 26.57
N LEU A 465 -10.45 15.38 27.72
CA LEU A 465 -9.75 16.17 28.71
C LEU A 465 -8.68 15.39 29.48
N LEU A 466 -8.64 14.07 29.36
CA LEU A 466 -7.75 13.15 30.07
C LEU A 466 -7.71 13.40 31.60
N GLU A 467 -8.80 13.92 32.16
CA GLU A 467 -8.95 14.13 33.59
C GLU A 467 -9.12 12.82 34.38
N GLN A 468 -9.43 11.76 33.64
CA GLN A 468 -9.57 10.40 34.17
C GLN A 468 -8.59 9.47 33.48
N ALA A 469 -8.15 8.44 34.18
CA ALA A 469 -7.30 7.41 33.59
C ALA A 469 -8.03 6.71 32.42
N PRO A 470 -7.33 6.42 31.31
CA PRO A 470 -7.92 5.69 30.20
C PRO A 470 -8.47 4.33 30.63
N GLU A 471 -9.69 4.03 30.20
CA GLU A 471 -10.33 2.74 30.41
C GLU A 471 -9.98 1.81 29.26
N ARG A 472 -9.52 0.60 29.56
CA ARG A 472 -9.26 -0.42 28.55
C ARG A 472 -10.58 -1.02 28.07
N LEU A 473 -10.76 -1.04 26.75
CA LEU A 473 -11.86 -1.75 26.12
C LEU A 473 -11.55 -3.26 26.06
N PHE A 474 -12.49 -4.07 26.54
CA PHE A 474 -12.42 -5.52 26.54
C PHE A 474 -13.38 -6.08 25.48
N ASN A 475 -13.32 -7.39 25.25
CA ASN A 475 -14.17 -8.14 24.30
C ASN A 475 -13.91 -7.83 22.81
N LEU A 476 -12.84 -7.13 22.48
CA LEU A 476 -12.44 -6.93 21.09
C LEU A 476 -11.75 -8.19 20.53
N PRO A 477 -12.01 -8.57 19.28
CA PRO A 477 -11.33 -9.69 18.64
C PRO A 477 -9.82 -9.40 18.49
N GLU A 478 -9.00 -10.46 18.48
CA GLU A 478 -7.55 -10.32 18.26
C GLU A 478 -7.20 -9.76 16.88
N THR A 479 -8.13 -9.87 15.92
CA THR A 479 -8.07 -9.34 14.57
C THR A 479 -8.34 -7.84 14.47
N ALA A 480 -8.66 -7.17 15.57
CA ALA A 480 -8.99 -5.75 15.62
C ALA A 480 -7.79 -4.89 15.25
N GLU A 481 -7.93 -4.05 14.23
CA GLU A 481 -6.87 -3.16 13.72
C GLU A 481 -7.15 -1.69 13.98
N GLU A 482 -8.38 -1.22 13.78
CA GLU A 482 -8.77 0.18 13.98
C GLU A 482 -10.18 0.25 14.57
N LEU A 483 -10.40 1.22 15.44
CA LEU A 483 -11.67 1.44 16.12
C LEU A 483 -12.07 2.92 16.01
N ALA A 484 -13.30 3.19 15.61
CA ALA A 484 -13.89 4.51 15.64
C ALA A 484 -15.19 4.51 16.45
N LEU A 485 -15.47 5.63 17.09
CA LEU A 485 -16.70 5.82 17.85
C LEU A 485 -17.93 5.81 16.93
N SER A 486 -19.01 5.22 17.39
CA SER A 486 -20.34 5.31 16.79
C SER A 486 -21.21 6.27 17.60
N HIS A 487 -22.25 6.85 16.99
CA HIS A 487 -23.25 7.67 17.70
C HIS A 487 -24.10 6.88 18.69
N THR A 488 -24.13 5.56 18.55
CA THR A 488 -24.80 4.71 19.52
C THR A 488 -23.86 4.44 20.70
N ALA A 489 -24.23 4.89 21.88
CA ALA A 489 -23.39 4.75 23.08
C ALA A 489 -22.98 3.30 23.35
N GLY A 490 -21.66 3.09 23.47
CA GLY A 490 -21.06 1.77 23.68
C GLY A 490 -20.89 0.94 22.40
N TRP A 491 -21.24 1.49 21.23
CA TRP A 491 -21.01 0.89 19.95
C TRP A 491 -19.85 1.56 19.22
N TYR A 492 -19.16 0.80 18.39
CA TYR A 492 -17.97 1.23 17.66
C TYR A 492 -18.00 0.74 16.21
N PHE A 493 -17.35 1.44 15.33
CA PHE A 493 -16.94 0.92 14.03
C PHE A 493 -15.59 0.25 14.17
N LEU A 494 -15.50 -1.03 13.86
CA LEU A 494 -14.34 -1.87 14.04
C LEU A 494 -13.79 -2.32 12.70
N VAL A 495 -12.53 -2.03 12.42
CA VAL A 495 -11.80 -2.64 11.31
C VAL A 495 -11.04 -3.86 11.81
N GLU A 496 -11.23 -4.97 11.14
CA GLU A 496 -10.56 -6.23 11.42
C GLU A 496 -9.76 -6.70 10.22
N GLN A 497 -8.59 -7.28 10.50
CA GLN A 497 -7.79 -7.99 9.52
C GLN A 497 -7.99 -9.50 9.69
N GLN A 498 -8.58 -10.14 8.69
CA GLN A 498 -8.63 -11.59 8.53
C GLN A 498 -7.45 -12.05 7.65
N PRO A 499 -7.14 -13.35 7.56
CA PRO A 499 -6.02 -13.83 6.74
C PRO A 499 -6.06 -13.36 5.28
N ASP A 500 -7.26 -13.33 4.67
CA ASP A 500 -7.43 -12.97 3.26
C ASP A 500 -8.23 -11.69 3.03
N ASP A 501 -8.85 -11.13 4.08
CA ASP A 501 -9.83 -10.06 3.96
C ASP A 501 -9.70 -9.01 5.07
N TRP A 502 -10.22 -7.83 4.77
CA TRP A 502 -10.46 -6.75 5.72
C TRP A 502 -11.95 -6.52 5.88
N THR A 503 -12.41 -6.38 7.11
CA THR A 503 -13.82 -6.21 7.41
C THR A 503 -14.04 -4.94 8.22
N LEU A 504 -15.06 -4.16 7.87
CA LEU A 504 -15.62 -3.12 8.73
C LEU A 504 -16.91 -3.66 9.35
N ALA A 505 -16.98 -3.64 10.66
CA ALA A 505 -18.13 -4.09 11.42
C ALA A 505 -18.64 -3.01 12.37
N HIS A 506 -19.93 -3.04 12.69
CA HIS A 506 -20.51 -2.32 13.83
C HIS A 506 -20.47 -3.25 15.04
N PHE A 507 -19.86 -2.81 16.12
CA PHE A 507 -19.46 -3.64 17.27
C PHE A 507 -19.98 -3.05 18.59
N ASP A 508 -20.69 -3.83 19.40
CA ASP A 508 -21.05 -3.47 20.78
C ASP A 508 -19.93 -3.86 21.74
N GLY A 509 -19.27 -2.85 22.32
CA GLY A 509 -18.16 -3.06 23.24
C GLY A 509 -18.53 -3.72 24.57
N ARG A 510 -19.81 -3.78 24.92
CA ARG A 510 -20.30 -4.41 26.16
C ARG A 510 -20.63 -5.87 25.97
N THR A 511 -21.33 -6.21 24.89
CA THR A 511 -21.82 -7.57 24.64
C THR A 511 -20.87 -8.38 23.76
N GLY A 512 -20.04 -7.70 22.97
CA GLY A 512 -19.22 -8.30 21.91
C GLY A 512 -20.05 -8.62 20.65
N GLU A 513 -21.30 -8.17 20.58
CA GLU A 513 -22.13 -8.33 19.38
C GLU A 513 -21.51 -7.57 18.20
N ARG A 514 -21.58 -8.17 17.03
CA ARG A 514 -20.91 -7.66 15.84
C ARG A 514 -21.81 -7.83 14.62
N VAL A 515 -21.96 -6.76 13.84
CA VAL A 515 -22.65 -6.75 12.56
C VAL A 515 -21.66 -6.33 11.47
N GLU A 516 -21.38 -7.21 10.52
CA GLU A 516 -20.53 -6.90 9.36
C GLU A 516 -21.25 -5.87 8.47
N LEU A 517 -20.55 -4.79 8.12
CA LEU A 517 -21.06 -3.73 7.25
C LEU A 517 -20.42 -3.76 5.86
N PHE A 518 -19.14 -4.12 5.79
CA PHE A 518 -18.38 -4.10 4.53
C PHE A 518 -17.18 -5.03 4.63
N LYS A 519 -16.90 -5.73 3.54
CA LYS A 519 -15.78 -6.67 3.42
C LYS A 519 -15.00 -6.45 2.13
N THR A 520 -13.67 -6.54 2.18
CA THR A 520 -12.77 -6.34 1.04
C THR A 520 -11.43 -7.04 1.25
N GLN A 521 -10.73 -7.39 0.17
CA GLN A 521 -9.34 -7.88 0.24
C GLN A 521 -8.32 -6.75 0.44
N GLU A 522 -8.74 -5.52 0.26
CA GLU A 522 -7.87 -4.35 0.37
C GLU A 522 -7.88 -3.79 1.79
N ARG A 523 -6.74 -3.31 2.26
CA ARG A 523 -6.60 -2.76 3.59
C ARG A 523 -7.54 -1.58 3.83
N LEU A 524 -8.32 -1.67 4.91
CA LEU A 524 -9.14 -0.60 5.44
C LEU A 524 -8.36 0.20 6.49
N ARG A 525 -8.56 1.53 6.52
CA ARG A 525 -7.91 2.42 7.49
C ARG A 525 -8.55 3.80 7.54
N PHE A 526 -8.20 4.60 8.56
CA PHE A 526 -8.64 6.00 8.71
C PHE A 526 -10.15 6.17 8.75
N ILE A 527 -10.82 5.35 9.55
CA ILE A 527 -12.26 5.42 9.70
C ILE A 527 -12.70 6.63 10.55
N GLN A 528 -13.77 7.28 10.12
CA GLN A 528 -14.47 8.33 10.86
C GLN A 528 -15.96 8.26 10.56
N ALA A 529 -16.79 8.17 11.62
CA ALA A 529 -18.23 8.25 11.48
C ALA A 529 -18.66 9.69 11.11
N HIS A 530 -19.72 9.79 10.29
CA HIS A 530 -20.37 11.06 10.05
C HIS A 530 -21.14 11.51 11.31
N PRO A 531 -21.20 12.81 11.65
CA PRO A 531 -21.85 13.29 12.87
C PRO A 531 -23.34 12.92 13.05
N SER A 532 -24.10 12.64 12.00
CA SER A 532 -25.54 12.36 12.10
C SER A 532 -26.11 11.43 11.03
N LEU A 533 -25.42 11.24 9.90
CA LEU A 533 -25.89 10.37 8.81
C LEU A 533 -25.31 8.94 8.98
N PRO A 534 -25.95 7.93 8.39
CA PRO A 534 -25.42 6.57 8.37
C PRO A 534 -24.27 6.44 7.35
N LEU A 535 -23.24 7.27 7.51
CA LEU A 535 -22.07 7.31 6.66
C LEU A 535 -20.80 7.14 7.48
N VAL A 536 -19.85 6.42 6.92
CA VAL A 536 -18.49 6.28 7.46
C VAL A 536 -17.50 6.63 6.37
N MET A 537 -16.62 7.59 6.65
CA MET A 537 -15.43 7.85 5.83
C MET A 537 -14.38 6.78 6.10
N LEU A 538 -13.79 6.25 5.05
CA LEU A 538 -12.71 5.26 5.16
C LEU A 538 -11.72 5.36 4.00
N GLY A 539 -10.50 4.93 4.28
CA GLY A 539 -9.45 4.75 3.27
C GLY A 539 -9.42 3.30 2.79
N VAL A 540 -9.60 3.09 1.49
CA VAL A 540 -9.51 1.78 0.85
C VAL A 540 -8.84 1.91 -0.51
N GLN A 541 -7.95 0.99 -0.86
CA GLN A 541 -7.17 1.05 -2.12
C GLN A 541 -6.38 2.37 -2.31
N GLY A 542 -5.90 2.98 -1.22
CA GLY A 542 -5.24 4.28 -1.29
C GLY A 542 -6.14 5.46 -1.64
N ARG A 543 -7.47 5.27 -1.64
CA ARG A 543 -8.49 6.28 -1.94
C ARG A 543 -9.38 6.55 -0.74
N LEU A 544 -9.92 7.76 -0.64
CA LEU A 544 -11.01 8.06 0.27
C LEU A 544 -12.34 7.58 -0.32
N ALA A 545 -13.14 6.96 0.54
CA ALA A 545 -14.48 6.50 0.23
C ALA A 545 -15.44 6.83 1.37
N LEU A 546 -16.72 6.92 1.05
CA LEU A 546 -17.84 6.99 1.96
C LEU A 546 -18.63 5.69 1.86
N LEU A 547 -18.80 5.02 2.99
CA LEU A 547 -19.65 3.84 3.12
C LEU A 547 -20.97 4.25 3.78
N ASN A 548 -22.07 3.94 3.12
CA ASN A 548 -23.39 4.03 3.74
C ASN A 548 -23.63 2.76 4.58
N THR A 549 -23.82 2.92 5.89
CA THR A 549 -23.91 1.79 6.84
C THR A 549 -25.23 1.05 6.78
N ASP A 550 -26.28 1.68 6.23
CA ASP A 550 -27.61 1.05 6.11
C ASP A 550 -27.72 0.20 4.85
N SER A 551 -27.12 0.68 3.74
CA SER A 551 -27.20 -0.01 2.45
C SER A 551 -25.95 -0.82 2.09
N GLY A 552 -24.84 -0.64 2.80
CA GLY A 552 -23.55 -1.23 2.46
C GLY A 552 -22.89 -0.61 1.20
N ALA A 553 -23.46 0.45 0.64
CA ALA A 553 -22.96 1.07 -0.59
C ALA A 553 -21.67 1.86 -0.33
N LEU A 554 -20.62 1.55 -1.08
CA LEU A 554 -19.33 2.24 -1.04
C LEU A 554 -19.18 3.20 -2.21
N GLN A 555 -18.94 4.49 -1.92
CA GLN A 555 -18.68 5.53 -2.91
C GLN A 555 -17.27 6.06 -2.77
N PHE A 556 -16.45 5.95 -3.83
CA PHE A 556 -15.13 6.58 -3.86
C PHE A 556 -15.25 8.08 -4.12
N VAL A 557 -14.66 8.88 -3.24
CA VAL A 557 -14.59 10.34 -3.36
C VAL A 557 -13.37 10.77 -4.16
N THR A 558 -12.27 10.02 -4.04
CA THR A 558 -11.00 10.33 -4.71
C THR A 558 -10.63 9.28 -5.75
N THR A 559 -9.82 9.67 -6.73
CA THR A 559 -9.28 8.77 -7.76
C THR A 559 -8.03 8.04 -7.26
N ALA A 560 -7.61 6.99 -7.96
CA ALA A 560 -6.41 6.24 -7.62
C ALA A 560 -5.09 7.04 -7.83
N GLN A 561 -5.14 8.11 -8.63
CA GLN A 561 -3.99 8.99 -8.91
C GLN A 561 -3.82 10.10 -7.87
N GLN A 562 -4.85 10.37 -7.07
CA GLN A 562 -4.79 11.41 -6.03
C GLN A 562 -4.02 10.89 -4.81
N GLN A 563 -3.03 11.65 -4.40
CA GLN A 563 -2.24 11.37 -3.19
C GLN A 563 -2.86 12.11 -2.00
N VAL A 564 -3.73 11.41 -1.27
CA VAL A 564 -4.50 11.99 -0.16
C VAL A 564 -3.81 11.80 1.18
N ALA A 565 -3.71 12.87 1.94
CA ALA A 565 -3.27 12.85 3.34
C ALA A 565 -4.44 12.45 4.26
N PHE A 566 -4.69 11.15 4.41
CA PHE A 566 -5.81 10.62 5.20
C PHE A 566 -5.85 11.15 6.64
N ASN A 567 -4.67 11.35 7.25
CA ASN A 567 -4.56 11.84 8.63
C ASN A 567 -5.09 13.27 8.84
N SER A 568 -5.17 14.02 7.75
CA SER A 568 -5.69 15.39 7.70
C SER A 568 -7.06 15.47 7.02
N SER A 569 -7.73 14.33 6.83
CA SER A 569 -9.10 14.30 6.31
C SER A 569 -10.09 14.43 7.45
N TYR A 570 -11.19 15.16 7.20
CA TYR A 570 -12.21 15.45 8.19
C TYR A 570 -13.61 15.39 7.56
N LEU A 571 -14.49 14.60 8.17
CA LEU A 571 -15.87 14.45 7.77
C LEU A 571 -16.75 15.30 8.69
N SER A 572 -17.33 16.36 8.14
CA SER A 572 -18.25 17.26 8.84
C SER A 572 -19.72 16.87 8.57
N GLN A 573 -20.64 17.68 9.09
CA GLN A 573 -22.08 17.52 8.88
C GLN A 573 -22.50 17.58 7.40
N GLU A 574 -21.86 18.43 6.60
CA GLU A 574 -22.29 18.73 5.23
C GLU A 574 -21.25 18.37 4.17
N ALA A 575 -20.00 18.16 4.58
CA ALA A 575 -18.91 18.00 3.63
C ALA A 575 -17.79 17.11 4.16
N LEU A 576 -17.04 16.53 3.24
CA LEU A 576 -15.76 15.89 3.49
C LEU A 576 -14.63 16.81 3.04
N TYR A 577 -13.68 17.05 3.92
CA TYR A 577 -12.46 17.81 3.65
C TYR A 577 -11.29 16.83 3.59
N TYR A 578 -10.47 16.92 2.54
CA TYR A 578 -9.27 16.09 2.45
C TYR A 578 -8.12 16.86 1.83
N ALA A 579 -6.93 16.65 2.38
CA ALA A 579 -5.71 17.30 1.92
C ALA A 579 -4.97 16.44 0.90
N GLU A 580 -4.39 17.10 -0.10
CA GLU A 580 -3.49 16.50 -1.08
C GLU A 580 -2.34 17.46 -1.39
N GLU A 581 -1.21 16.92 -1.80
CA GLU A 581 -0.10 17.72 -2.31
C GLU A 581 -0.06 17.63 -3.83
N ARG A 582 -0.11 18.79 -4.50
CA ARG A 582 0.01 18.88 -5.95
C ARG A 582 1.14 19.82 -6.33
N SER A 583 2.13 19.32 -7.07
CA SER A 583 3.28 20.11 -7.53
C SER A 583 4.00 20.87 -6.40
N GLY A 584 4.20 20.21 -5.26
CA GLY A 584 4.87 20.77 -4.08
C GLY A 584 4.03 21.79 -3.29
N ARG A 585 2.72 21.88 -3.55
CA ARG A 585 1.81 22.76 -2.81
C ARG A 585 0.67 21.95 -2.19
N TRP A 586 0.43 22.21 -0.94
CA TRP A 586 -0.71 21.65 -0.23
C TRP A 586 -2.01 22.34 -0.65
N GLN A 587 -3.05 21.53 -0.79
CA GLN A 587 -4.43 22.00 -0.93
C GLN A 587 -5.38 21.10 -0.18
N VAL A 588 -6.48 21.67 0.33
CA VAL A 588 -7.60 20.93 0.88
C VAL A 588 -8.75 20.99 -0.09
N THR A 589 -9.28 19.84 -0.46
CA THR A 589 -10.50 19.74 -1.26
C THR A 589 -11.69 19.63 -0.33
N HIS A 590 -12.67 20.50 -0.53
CA HIS A 590 -14.01 20.45 0.02
C HIS A 590 -14.89 19.64 -0.94
N TYR A 591 -15.47 18.55 -0.45
CA TYR A 591 -16.42 17.71 -1.16
C TYR A 591 -17.78 17.83 -0.48
N ASP A 592 -18.75 18.47 -1.13
CA ASP A 592 -20.12 18.62 -0.64
C ASP A 592 -20.86 17.27 -0.72
N LEU A 593 -21.40 16.81 0.41
CA LEU A 593 -22.03 15.47 0.52
C LEU A 593 -23.36 15.39 -0.24
N ALA A 594 -24.09 16.49 -0.38
CA ALA A 594 -25.40 16.51 -1.02
C ALA A 594 -25.30 16.58 -2.54
N SER A 595 -24.42 17.44 -3.06
CA SER A 595 -24.27 17.68 -4.50
C SER A 595 -23.14 16.89 -5.16
N GLY A 596 -22.17 16.40 -4.38
CA GLY A 596 -20.94 15.79 -4.88
C GLY A 596 -19.97 16.80 -5.54
N GLN A 597 -20.22 18.11 -5.41
CA GLN A 597 -19.34 19.13 -5.96
C GLN A 597 -18.06 19.25 -5.16
N GLN A 598 -16.97 19.58 -5.86
CA GLN A 598 -15.65 19.73 -5.27
C GLN A 598 -15.10 21.14 -5.52
N SER A 599 -14.50 21.71 -4.49
CA SER A 599 -13.74 22.97 -4.57
C SER A 599 -12.43 22.81 -3.78
N ALA A 600 -11.37 23.53 -4.16
CA ALA A 600 -10.06 23.39 -3.54
C ALA A 600 -9.58 24.71 -2.93
N VAL A 601 -8.98 24.62 -1.74
CA VAL A 601 -8.36 25.72 -0.99
C VAL A 601 -6.86 25.44 -0.91
N VAL A 602 -6.05 26.31 -1.51
CA VAL A 602 -4.60 26.11 -1.60
C VAL A 602 -3.88 26.70 -0.37
N GLY A 603 -2.79 26.07 0.05
CA GLY A 603 -1.94 26.55 1.14
C GLY A 603 -2.17 25.86 2.49
N TYR A 604 -3.16 25.00 2.59
CA TYR A 604 -3.50 24.33 3.83
C TYR A 604 -3.42 22.81 3.72
N ARG A 605 -3.12 22.14 4.86
CA ARG A 605 -3.05 20.68 5.04
C ARG A 605 -4.25 20.12 5.80
N PHE A 606 -5.03 20.96 6.47
CA PHE A 606 -6.26 20.63 7.18
C PHE A 606 -7.23 21.80 7.07
N LEU A 607 -8.50 21.49 6.94
CA LEU A 607 -9.59 22.44 6.97
C LEU A 607 -10.81 21.78 7.61
N ALA A 608 -11.46 22.46 8.53
CA ALA A 608 -12.70 22.03 9.15
C ALA A 608 -13.60 23.25 9.44
N PRO A 609 -14.91 23.15 9.24
CA PRO A 609 -15.83 24.23 9.60
C PRO A 609 -15.95 24.33 11.13
N TRP A 610 -15.94 25.54 11.64
CA TRP A 610 -16.17 25.84 13.03
C TRP A 610 -17.04 27.10 13.16
N GLN A 611 -18.30 26.94 13.63
CA GLN A 611 -19.30 28.01 13.64
C GLN A 611 -19.50 28.61 12.22
N GLN A 612 -19.28 29.91 12.06
CA GLN A 612 -19.33 30.61 10.78
C GLN A 612 -17.94 30.88 10.17
N GLN A 613 -16.95 30.13 10.61
CA GLN A 613 -15.55 30.27 10.27
C GLN A 613 -14.97 28.91 9.89
N TYR A 614 -13.71 28.90 9.47
CA TYR A 614 -12.94 27.68 9.25
C TYR A 614 -11.72 27.64 10.14
N LEU A 615 -11.45 26.47 10.71
CA LEU A 615 -10.18 26.13 11.29
C LEU A 615 -9.29 25.52 10.21
N ALA A 616 -8.10 26.07 10.00
CA ALA A 616 -7.15 25.59 9.01
C ALA A 616 -5.78 25.34 9.63
N MET A 617 -5.02 24.40 9.06
CA MET A 617 -3.60 24.17 9.35
C MET A 617 -2.80 24.35 8.07
N ASP A 618 -1.79 25.19 8.08
CA ASP A 618 -0.91 25.42 6.95
C ASP A 618 0.17 24.32 6.78
N ALA A 619 1.04 24.49 5.79
CA ALA A 619 2.12 23.56 5.50
C ALA A 619 3.10 23.40 6.66
N ASP A 620 3.30 24.45 7.45
CA ASP A 620 4.21 24.49 8.59
C ASP A 620 3.61 23.96 9.89
N GLY A 621 2.34 23.52 9.85
CA GLY A 621 1.62 23.01 11.02
C GLY A 621 1.04 24.09 11.92
N GLN A 622 1.08 25.35 11.49
CA GLN A 622 0.48 26.46 12.19
C GLN A 622 -1.04 26.49 11.97
N PHE A 623 -1.81 26.65 13.06
CA PHE A 623 -3.25 26.78 12.97
C PHE A 623 -3.72 28.21 12.84
N TRP A 624 -4.79 28.36 12.05
CA TRP A 624 -5.43 29.63 11.69
C TRP A 624 -6.96 29.54 11.80
N LEU A 625 -7.59 30.63 12.19
CA LEU A 625 -9.01 30.84 11.92
C LEU A 625 -9.15 31.65 10.63
N LEU A 626 -9.99 31.15 9.73
CA LEU A 626 -10.31 31.80 8.46
C LEU A 626 -11.77 32.27 8.47
N SER A 627 -12.08 33.33 7.72
CA SER A 627 -13.44 33.78 7.50
C SER A 627 -14.27 32.75 6.69
N ALA A 628 -15.55 33.02 6.52
CA ALA A 628 -16.42 32.24 5.63
C ALA A 628 -15.94 32.25 4.16
N GLU A 629 -15.23 33.33 3.76
CA GLU A 629 -14.62 33.49 2.44
C GLU A 629 -13.20 32.90 2.36
N LEU A 630 -12.77 32.17 3.42
CA LEU A 630 -11.45 31.49 3.54
C LEU A 630 -10.25 32.44 3.63
N GLU A 631 -10.47 33.68 4.05
CA GLU A 631 -9.38 34.65 4.28
C GLU A 631 -8.85 34.51 5.72
N PRO A 632 -7.52 34.55 5.92
CA PRO A 632 -6.91 34.46 7.25
C PRO A 632 -7.36 35.60 8.17
N MET A 633 -7.93 35.25 9.31
CA MET A 633 -8.37 36.19 10.33
C MET A 633 -7.44 36.23 11.55
N GLN A 634 -7.06 35.07 12.03
CA GLN A 634 -6.30 34.95 13.27
C GLN A 634 -5.39 33.75 13.26
N GLN A 635 -4.11 33.95 13.65
CA GLN A 635 -3.19 32.88 13.97
C GLN A 635 -3.47 32.37 15.39
N LEU A 636 -3.53 31.03 15.55
CA LEU A 636 -3.77 30.40 16.85
C LEU A 636 -2.48 30.06 17.56
N SER A 637 -2.54 29.82 18.87
CA SER A 637 -1.38 29.56 19.70
C SER A 637 -0.77 28.16 19.53
N LEU A 638 -1.44 27.27 18.78
CA LEU A 638 -0.94 25.91 18.54
C LEU A 638 -0.24 25.81 17.20
N THR A 639 0.98 25.29 17.23
CA THR A 639 1.75 24.85 16.06
C THR A 639 2.15 23.40 16.28
N LEU A 640 1.79 22.53 15.34
CA LEU A 640 2.19 21.12 15.41
C LEU A 640 3.52 20.90 14.70
N PRO A 641 4.41 20.06 15.24
CA PRO A 641 5.61 19.67 14.52
C PRO A 641 5.22 18.88 13.26
N VAL A 642 5.57 19.41 12.09
CA VAL A 642 5.36 18.75 10.81
C VAL A 642 6.60 17.92 10.50
N ASN A 643 6.70 16.79 11.17
CA ASN A 643 7.81 15.84 11.00
C ASN A 643 7.43 14.67 10.07
N LEU A 644 8.32 13.70 9.97
CA LEU A 644 8.17 12.48 9.14
C LEU A 644 6.95 11.63 9.49
N VAL A 645 6.31 11.88 10.61
CA VAL A 645 5.24 11.04 11.11
C VAL A 645 3.88 11.66 10.84
N PRO A 646 2.93 10.85 10.37
CA PRO A 646 1.57 11.31 10.16
C PRO A 646 0.98 11.91 11.42
N VAL A 647 0.48 13.13 11.31
CA VAL A 647 -0.29 13.80 12.36
C VAL A 647 -1.75 13.45 12.14
N ARG A 648 -2.44 12.99 13.18
CA ARG A 648 -3.90 12.88 13.18
C ARG A 648 -4.48 14.16 13.73
N VAL A 649 -5.37 14.82 12.97
CA VAL A 649 -6.04 16.05 13.38
C VAL A 649 -7.55 15.83 13.30
N GLN A 650 -8.26 16.15 14.36
CA GLN A 650 -9.72 16.08 14.43
C GLN A 650 -10.29 17.29 15.18
N LEU A 651 -11.47 17.71 14.78
CA LEU A 651 -12.25 18.73 15.45
C LEU A 651 -13.48 18.07 16.07
N ASP A 652 -13.68 18.26 17.37
CA ASP A 652 -14.85 17.81 18.11
C ASP A 652 -15.46 18.98 18.87
N ALA A 653 -16.59 19.49 18.39
CA ALA A 653 -17.23 20.72 18.85
C ALA A 653 -16.26 21.93 18.85
N ASP A 654 -15.86 22.39 20.04
CA ASP A 654 -14.93 23.52 20.20
C ASP A 654 -13.47 23.06 20.50
N GLN A 655 -13.24 21.75 20.48
CA GLN A 655 -11.93 21.16 20.79
C GLN A 655 -11.23 20.68 19.53
N LEU A 656 -10.10 21.29 19.19
CA LEU A 656 -9.17 20.72 18.22
C LEU A 656 -8.27 19.73 18.96
N ILE A 657 -8.19 18.51 18.40
CA ILE A 657 -7.40 17.42 18.95
C ILE A 657 -6.42 16.96 17.88
N ALA A 658 -5.16 16.86 18.23
CA ALA A 658 -4.14 16.36 17.32
C ALA A 658 -3.19 15.43 18.06
N VAL A 659 -2.66 14.45 17.33
CA VAL A 659 -1.61 13.56 17.82
C VAL A 659 -0.38 13.71 16.95
N THR A 660 0.75 13.92 17.57
CA THR A 660 2.06 13.92 16.92
C THR A 660 2.93 12.82 17.49
N MET A 661 3.81 12.26 16.67
CA MET A 661 4.82 11.35 17.15
C MET A 661 6.10 12.13 17.46
N ARG A 662 6.63 11.88 18.65
CA ARG A 662 7.96 12.40 19.06
C ARG A 662 9.07 11.58 18.39
N ALA A 663 10.26 12.12 18.41
CA ALA A 663 11.42 11.43 17.87
C ALA A 663 11.82 10.18 18.66
N ASP A 664 11.49 10.10 19.97
CA ASP A 664 11.63 8.88 20.77
C ASP A 664 10.56 7.81 20.48
N MET A 665 9.81 8.00 19.37
CA MET A 665 8.68 7.20 18.94
C MET A 665 7.50 7.22 19.93
N GLY A 666 7.52 8.13 20.90
CA GLY A 666 6.41 8.49 21.75
C GLY A 666 5.39 9.38 21.07
N PHE A 667 4.23 9.49 21.67
CA PHE A 667 3.15 10.31 21.15
C PHE A 667 2.78 11.41 22.12
N ASP A 668 2.49 12.58 21.56
CA ASP A 668 1.90 13.70 22.28
C ASP A 668 0.48 13.93 21.78
N LEU A 669 -0.43 14.09 22.72
CA LEU A 669 -1.78 14.58 22.46
C LEU A 669 -1.76 16.09 22.67
N HIS A 670 -2.15 16.80 21.62
CA HIS A 670 -2.33 18.24 21.63
C HIS A 670 -3.83 18.55 21.62
N ARG A 671 -4.23 19.45 22.46
CA ARG A 671 -5.60 19.95 22.52
C ARG A 671 -5.57 21.48 22.50
N LEU A 672 -6.43 22.06 21.66
CA LEU A 672 -6.67 23.50 21.65
C LEU A 672 -8.18 23.74 21.81
N ASP A 673 -8.56 24.43 22.87
CA ASP A 673 -9.89 24.95 23.03
C ASP A 673 -10.06 26.22 22.19
N LEU A 674 -10.92 26.18 21.18
CA LEU A 674 -11.09 27.26 20.22
C LEU A 674 -11.80 28.48 20.81
N LYS A 675 -12.57 28.31 21.90
CA LYS A 675 -13.23 29.44 22.59
C LYS A 675 -12.27 30.19 23.51
N THR A 676 -11.51 29.45 24.31
CA THR A 676 -10.58 30.05 25.26
C THR A 676 -9.19 30.29 24.69
N GLN A 677 -8.89 29.66 23.55
CA GLN A 677 -7.58 29.63 22.88
C GLN A 677 -6.44 29.05 23.74
N GLN A 678 -6.82 28.25 24.74
CA GLN A 678 -5.84 27.54 25.55
C GLN A 678 -5.39 26.26 24.86
N ALA A 679 -4.08 26.14 24.68
CA ALA A 679 -3.46 24.96 24.15
C ALA A 679 -2.81 24.14 25.28
N ILE A 680 -3.03 22.83 25.28
CA ILE A 680 -2.41 21.89 26.21
C ILE A 680 -1.79 20.77 25.38
N SER A 681 -0.54 20.44 25.69
CA SER A 681 0.16 19.29 25.11
C SER A 681 0.55 18.34 26.21
N GLN A 682 0.21 17.07 26.06
CA GLN A 682 0.45 16.04 27.05
C GLN A 682 1.08 14.81 26.40
N ALA A 683 2.17 14.34 26.97
CA ALA A 683 2.72 13.05 26.60
C ALA A 683 1.74 11.94 26.96
N LEU A 684 1.39 11.10 25.99
CA LEU A 684 0.55 9.94 26.25
C LEU A 684 1.38 8.82 26.91
N PRO A 685 0.80 8.11 27.91
CA PRO A 685 1.47 6.98 28.54
C PRO A 685 1.87 5.96 27.47
N GLN A 686 3.11 5.49 27.55
CA GLN A 686 3.64 4.59 26.52
C GLN A 686 4.08 3.26 27.09
N ASP A 687 3.44 2.24 26.57
CA ASP A 687 3.99 0.89 26.53
C ASP A 687 4.29 0.44 25.10
N SER A 688 4.01 1.27 24.07
CA SER A 688 4.15 0.85 22.68
C SER A 688 4.79 1.86 21.74
N LEU A 689 5.64 1.39 20.83
CA LEU A 689 6.30 2.17 19.77
C LEU A 689 5.43 2.46 18.52
N PHE A 690 4.24 1.88 18.37
CA PHE A 690 3.42 1.97 17.17
C PHE A 690 1.94 2.25 17.42
N GLY A 691 1.52 2.50 18.67
CA GLY A 691 0.13 2.35 19.10
C GLY A 691 -0.85 3.43 18.69
N LEU A 692 -0.46 4.68 18.59
CA LEU A 692 -1.39 5.80 18.46
C LEU A 692 -1.69 6.25 17.03
N ARG A 693 -1.46 5.39 16.04
CA ARG A 693 -1.83 5.68 14.65
C ARG A 693 -3.33 5.80 14.43
N TYR A 694 -4.13 5.27 15.35
CA TYR A 694 -5.58 5.13 15.22
C TYR A 694 -6.26 5.81 16.41
N LEU A 695 -6.32 7.12 16.35
CA LEU A 695 -7.04 7.94 17.30
C LEU A 695 -8.34 8.41 16.65
N ASN A 696 -9.44 8.26 17.37
CA ASN A 696 -10.74 8.77 16.97
C ASN A 696 -11.39 9.52 18.12
N VAL A 697 -12.07 10.61 17.82
CA VAL A 697 -12.76 11.46 18.80
C VAL A 697 -14.18 11.71 18.31
N LEU A 698 -15.14 11.62 19.23
CA LEU A 698 -16.54 11.93 19.01
C LEU A 698 -17.19 12.25 20.35
N ASP A 699 -17.97 13.34 20.40
CA ASP A 699 -18.77 13.75 21.57
C ASP A 699 -17.96 13.79 22.88
N GLY A 700 -16.77 14.40 22.85
CA GLY A 700 -15.89 14.53 24.00
C GLY A 700 -15.22 13.24 24.46
N THR A 701 -15.34 12.17 23.71
CA THR A 701 -14.75 10.86 24.00
C THR A 701 -13.62 10.57 23.00
N LEU A 702 -12.50 10.10 23.51
CA LEU A 702 -11.32 9.69 22.78
C LEU A 702 -11.22 8.16 22.82
N VAL A 703 -11.02 7.54 21.65
CA VAL A 703 -10.64 6.13 21.52
C VAL A 703 -9.30 6.05 20.79
N TYR A 704 -8.41 5.24 21.30
CA TYR A 704 -7.11 5.01 20.68
C TYR A 704 -6.65 3.56 20.84
N ARG A 705 -5.80 3.14 19.93
CA ARG A 705 -5.13 1.84 19.95
C ARG A 705 -3.77 1.97 20.62
N ASP A 706 -3.50 1.10 21.58
CA ASP A 706 -2.18 0.81 22.09
C ASP A 706 -1.79 -0.60 21.65
N ALA A 707 -0.75 -0.73 20.83
CA ALA A 707 -0.22 -2.04 20.47
C ALA A 707 0.95 -2.35 21.43
N PRO A 708 0.82 -3.34 22.32
CA PRO A 708 1.94 -3.73 23.16
C PRO A 708 3.13 -4.11 22.30
N LEU A 709 4.31 -3.81 22.80
CA LEU A 709 5.57 -4.18 22.19
C LEU A 709 5.76 -5.67 22.35
N ASP A 710 5.36 -6.41 21.32
CA ASP A 710 5.57 -7.84 21.29
C ASP A 710 7.02 -8.18 20.96
N ASN A 711 7.42 -9.38 21.39
CA ASN A 711 8.78 -9.82 21.27
C ASN A 711 9.21 -9.97 19.82
N SER A 712 10.16 -9.16 19.40
CA SER A 712 10.93 -9.45 18.20
C SER A 712 12.24 -10.12 18.57
N LYS A 713 12.71 -11.06 17.74
CA LYS A 713 13.97 -11.77 17.94
C LYS A 713 15.04 -11.18 17.04
N VAL A 714 16.26 -11.05 17.55
CA VAL A 714 17.43 -10.82 16.71
C VAL A 714 18.06 -12.17 16.39
N VAL A 715 18.27 -12.40 15.10
CA VAL A 715 18.74 -13.72 14.61
C VAL A 715 19.95 -13.59 13.69
N ARG A 716 20.71 -14.68 13.57
CA ARG A 716 21.74 -14.91 12.55
C ARG A 716 21.29 -16.07 11.68
N PHE A 717 21.25 -15.88 10.36
CA PHE A 717 20.87 -16.95 9.44
C PHE A 717 22.05 -17.88 9.18
N LYS A 718 21.76 -19.16 9.04
CA LYS A 718 22.75 -20.21 8.69
C LYS A 718 22.99 -20.31 7.18
N GLY A 719 22.27 -19.52 6.41
CA GLY A 719 22.26 -19.40 4.97
C GLY A 719 20.90 -18.89 4.54
N LEU A 720 20.85 -18.17 3.43
CA LEU A 720 19.58 -17.80 2.81
C LEU A 720 19.33 -18.73 1.62
N PRO A 721 18.08 -19.17 1.39
CA PRO A 721 17.75 -20.14 0.35
C PRO A 721 17.63 -19.53 -1.05
N PHE A 722 17.98 -18.23 -1.23
CA PHE A 722 17.88 -17.51 -2.50
C PHE A 722 19.16 -16.78 -2.86
#